data_e604c76f6365a4852ecf1000e6eac867
#
_entry.id   e604c76f6365a4852ecf1000e6eac867
#
_cell.length_a   1.000
_cell.length_b   1.000
_cell.length_c   1.000
_cell.angle_alpha   90.00
_cell.angle_beta   90.00
_cell.angle_gamma   90.00
#
_symmetry.space_group_name_H-M   'P 1'
#
loop_
_entity.id
_entity.type
_entity.pdbx_description
1 polymer ?
#
loop_
_entity_poly.entity_id
_entity_poly.type
_entity_poly.pdbx_seq_one_letter_code
_entity_poly.pdbx_strand_id
1 'polypeptide(L)'
;MKKQKFTLLLICISIISNFCWSQNFTQQLRGTIVDRQTKNLLADASVVIKDAKLIAISDSNGKFSFSKIPIAKYDLVISKLGYQNTLINGIELNSGKEVVLEIELEEAVTILKEVTVSSNKNKEQFHNPFALVSTRQFGPQEAVRYAGGFQDPARMALAFAGVSNAGSDDNNEIVIRGNSPRGLLWRLEGIEIPNPNHFTDGQGSTSGIVSMINAYSLAKSDFMTSAFPANFGNGLSGVFDLNFRRGNNQKTEFTGQLSLIGLDFGMEGPIGKSGSSYRVAGRYSTLQLLLNSNIINLNTNNYNPNFRDLNFTVDLPTKKSGIFSLWGLMGNDETYQTTLTEKNIDKGSLNVFGFNHKISFRKVFFKNVLSISYQSQENLKQNMSGGLNGLVTRQLIYKYPSLRFSSALTYKFNNRLTIESGIVLSDLSYNLKDNRLSSKNVLFNYLNDDGSTNFVQLYAQLLAKLSSKIKTTIGLHQYKFLLNDATALEPRWALHMESKWGGIFSTGVGVHSRLEPVSVYLFKRYATNGSFTQPNKNINPGSAFHYVASYEQKINDKTKVKLEAYIQNLTSVPIDTAYNGTYSILNTSGGIPLNVLENAGLGKNKGLELTIEKFYSKNFYYLITASLFDAKYQNKNKIWHNTIYNNSYAGNALIGKEFKLKKNNSISINIRYLLRGGNCYTPINLKESIARSTTILDYTKLNTEQYPDYWRTDLSFSYKKNKNKSTWSYGADIQNVTDRKNIIYTNYDNTNKRINNNYALPRIPIIFMRCEF
;
A
#
# COMPACT_ATOMS: atom_id res chain seq x y z
N MET A 1 9.47 12.06 -51.78
CA MET A 1 9.18 11.27 -50.56
C MET A 1 8.17 11.90 -49.59
N LYS A 2 8.03 13.20 -49.43
CA LYS A 2 7.03 13.81 -48.49
C LYS A 2 5.56 13.72 -49.02
N LYS A 3 5.31 13.79 -50.31
CA LYS A 3 3.94 13.68 -50.91
C LYS A 3 3.36 12.26 -50.80
N GLN A 4 4.17 11.21 -50.95
CA GLN A 4 3.69 9.82 -50.84
C GLN A 4 3.27 9.41 -49.44
N LYS A 5 3.93 9.96 -48.40
CA LYS A 5 3.54 9.70 -47.00
C LYS A 5 2.22 10.38 -46.63
N PHE A 6 1.91 11.52 -47.24
CA PHE A 6 0.65 12.23 -46.99
C PHE A 6 -0.53 11.54 -47.68
N THR A 7 -0.32 10.97 -48.85
CA THR A 7 -1.34 10.19 -49.60
C THR A 7 -1.65 8.86 -48.88
N LEU A 8 -0.64 8.20 -48.32
CA LEU A 8 -0.86 6.98 -47.52
C LEU A 8 -1.65 7.27 -46.21
N LEU A 9 -1.41 8.40 -45.59
CA LEU A 9 -2.16 8.84 -44.41
C LEU A 9 -3.62 9.16 -44.72
N LEU A 10 -3.90 9.77 -45.90
CA LEU A 10 -5.25 10.05 -46.39
C LEU A 10 -6.00 8.78 -46.79
N ILE A 11 -5.32 7.81 -47.40
CA ILE A 11 -5.91 6.50 -47.71
C ILE A 11 -6.23 5.70 -46.43
N CYS A 12 -5.38 5.75 -45.43
CA CYS A 12 -5.68 5.15 -44.11
C CYS A 12 -6.87 5.83 -43.41
N ILE A 13 -7.08 7.12 -43.62
CA ILE A 13 -8.21 7.87 -43.04
C ILE A 13 -9.51 7.57 -43.81
N SER A 14 -9.47 7.34 -45.11
CA SER A 14 -10.66 7.03 -45.96
C SER A 14 -11.17 5.59 -45.82
N ILE A 15 -10.34 4.64 -45.34
CA ILE A 15 -10.76 3.24 -45.08
C ILE A 15 -11.54 3.13 -43.75
N ILE A 16 -11.52 4.17 -42.89
CA ILE A 16 -12.19 4.18 -41.60
C ILE A 16 -13.67 4.58 -41.67
N SER A 17 -14.19 4.99 -42.83
CA SER A 17 -15.53 5.60 -42.96
C SER A 17 -16.68 4.66 -43.34
N ASN A 18 -16.57 3.34 -43.24
CA ASN A 18 -17.68 2.45 -43.56
C ASN A 18 -18.08 1.52 -42.40
N PHE A 19 -19.37 1.56 -42.16
CA PHE A 19 -20.26 0.78 -41.26
C PHE A 19 -20.62 1.45 -39.94
N CYS A 20 -21.55 2.39 -40.00
CA CYS A 20 -22.39 2.81 -38.90
C CYS A 20 -23.52 1.78 -38.65
N TRP A 21 -23.21 0.67 -38.01
CA TRP A 21 -24.20 -0.07 -37.26
C TRP A 21 -23.97 0.29 -35.79
N SER A 22 -25.00 0.91 -35.16
CA SER A 22 -25.00 1.18 -33.73
C SER A 22 -25.10 -0.17 -33.00
N GLN A 23 -23.98 -0.84 -32.79
CA GLN A 23 -23.96 -2.01 -31.90
C GLN A 23 -23.96 -1.51 -30.45
N ASN A 24 -25.07 -1.68 -29.77
CA ASN A 24 -25.16 -1.52 -28.33
C ASN A 24 -24.48 -2.74 -27.67
N PHE A 25 -23.20 -2.59 -27.28
CA PHE A 25 -22.50 -3.61 -26.54
C PHE A 25 -23.16 -3.79 -25.17
N THR A 26 -23.28 -5.03 -24.74
CA THR A 26 -23.87 -5.39 -23.45
C THR A 26 -22.90 -6.27 -22.65
N GLN A 27 -23.04 -6.26 -21.33
CA GLN A 27 -22.26 -7.09 -20.43
C GLN A 27 -23.14 -7.64 -19.31
N GLN A 28 -22.64 -8.62 -18.58
CA GLN A 28 -23.23 -9.19 -17.40
C GLN A 28 -22.68 -8.52 -16.14
N LEU A 29 -23.59 -8.22 -15.19
CA LEU A 29 -23.28 -7.84 -13.83
C LEU A 29 -23.90 -8.85 -12.90
N ARG A 30 -23.12 -9.48 -12.05
CA ARG A 30 -23.58 -10.46 -11.07
C ARG A 30 -22.83 -10.36 -9.77
N GLY A 31 -23.34 -11.01 -8.74
CA GLY A 31 -22.65 -11.02 -7.46
C GLY A 31 -23.33 -11.85 -6.41
N THR A 32 -22.77 -11.76 -5.20
CA THR A 32 -23.28 -12.41 -4.01
C THR A 32 -23.46 -11.38 -2.91
N ILE A 33 -24.56 -11.48 -2.17
CA ILE A 33 -24.88 -10.60 -1.04
C ILE A 33 -24.70 -11.38 0.25
N VAL A 34 -23.95 -10.81 1.19
CA VAL A 34 -23.63 -11.45 2.47
C VAL A 34 -23.85 -10.51 3.66
N ASP A 35 -24.09 -11.09 4.84
CA ASP A 35 -24.02 -10.34 6.10
C ASP A 35 -22.59 -9.90 6.39
N ARG A 36 -22.40 -8.65 6.78
CA ARG A 36 -21.08 -8.06 6.96
C ARG A 36 -20.25 -8.73 8.04
N GLN A 37 -20.85 -9.10 9.15
CA GLN A 37 -20.15 -9.68 10.30
C GLN A 37 -19.97 -11.19 10.19
N THR A 38 -21.03 -11.89 9.84
CA THR A 38 -21.04 -13.38 9.82
C THR A 38 -20.69 -13.96 8.45
N LYS A 39 -20.70 -13.14 7.38
CA LYS A 39 -20.51 -13.60 5.99
C LYS A 39 -21.56 -14.62 5.52
N ASN A 40 -22.66 -14.78 6.25
CA ASN A 40 -23.78 -15.60 5.80
C ASN A 40 -24.39 -15.04 4.52
N LEU A 41 -24.83 -15.93 3.63
CA LEU A 41 -25.51 -15.59 2.38
C LEU A 41 -26.89 -14.97 2.67
N LEU A 42 -27.26 -13.92 1.97
CA LEU A 42 -28.51 -13.20 2.15
C LEU A 42 -29.42 -13.35 0.92
N ALA A 43 -30.48 -14.12 1.08
CA ALA A 43 -31.60 -14.22 0.11
C ALA A 43 -32.47 -12.96 0.14
N ASP A 44 -33.34 -12.80 -0.86
CA ASP A 44 -34.38 -11.76 -0.95
C ASP A 44 -33.87 -10.31 -0.77
N ALA A 45 -32.64 -10.05 -1.12
CA ALA A 45 -32.12 -8.68 -1.18
C ALA A 45 -32.37 -8.11 -2.58
N SER A 46 -32.94 -6.92 -2.64
CA SER A 46 -33.18 -6.20 -3.89
C SER A 46 -31.93 -5.41 -4.30
N VAL A 47 -31.52 -5.61 -5.54
CA VAL A 47 -30.42 -4.86 -6.20
C VAL A 47 -31.03 -4.04 -7.33
N VAL A 48 -30.86 -2.72 -7.30
CA VAL A 48 -31.44 -1.79 -8.26
C VAL A 48 -30.35 -1.02 -8.98
N ILE A 49 -30.36 -1.06 -10.32
CA ILE A 49 -29.56 -0.18 -11.18
C ILE A 49 -30.44 1.03 -11.51
N LYS A 50 -30.24 2.16 -10.80
CA LYS A 50 -31.13 3.33 -10.92
C LYS A 50 -31.27 3.86 -12.35
N ASP A 51 -30.15 4.07 -13.04
CA ASP A 51 -30.12 4.71 -14.36
C ASP A 51 -30.70 3.79 -15.46
N ALA A 52 -30.63 2.48 -15.27
CA ALA A 52 -31.18 1.49 -16.20
C ALA A 52 -32.60 1.01 -15.83
N LYS A 53 -33.13 1.42 -14.66
CA LYS A 53 -34.42 0.94 -14.11
C LYS A 53 -34.53 -0.59 -14.04
N LEU A 54 -33.40 -1.28 -13.77
CA LEU A 54 -33.34 -2.73 -13.67
C LEU A 54 -33.30 -3.13 -12.20
N ILE A 55 -34.02 -4.22 -11.88
CA ILE A 55 -34.08 -4.80 -10.54
C ILE A 55 -33.76 -6.28 -10.62
N ALA A 56 -32.93 -6.76 -9.69
CA ALA A 56 -32.72 -8.19 -9.44
C ALA A 56 -32.89 -8.46 -7.95
N ILE A 57 -33.32 -9.68 -7.62
CA ILE A 57 -33.47 -10.16 -6.24
C ILE A 57 -32.47 -11.30 -6.03
N SER A 58 -31.79 -11.32 -4.89
CA SER A 58 -30.87 -12.39 -4.56
C SER A 58 -31.63 -13.70 -4.24
N ASP A 59 -31.11 -14.81 -4.76
CA ASP A 59 -31.63 -16.17 -4.52
C ASP A 59 -31.29 -16.70 -3.12
N SER A 60 -31.69 -17.96 -2.83
CA SER A 60 -31.39 -18.63 -1.57
C SER A 60 -29.89 -18.76 -1.24
N ASN A 61 -29.03 -18.64 -2.23
CA ASN A 61 -27.56 -18.60 -2.10
C ASN A 61 -26.99 -17.18 -2.11
N GLY A 62 -27.83 -16.16 -1.90
CA GLY A 62 -27.43 -14.75 -1.92
C GLY A 62 -26.99 -14.24 -3.29
N LYS A 63 -27.19 -14.99 -4.39
CA LYS A 63 -26.71 -14.63 -5.73
C LYS A 63 -27.73 -13.78 -6.47
N PHE A 64 -27.25 -12.74 -7.16
CA PHE A 64 -28.03 -11.94 -8.10
C PHE A 64 -27.32 -11.84 -9.44
N SER A 65 -28.08 -11.58 -10.50
CA SER A 65 -27.50 -11.43 -11.85
C SER A 65 -28.37 -10.53 -12.71
N PHE A 66 -27.71 -9.69 -13.49
CA PHE A 66 -28.28 -8.92 -14.58
C PHE A 66 -27.54 -9.32 -15.86
N SER A 67 -28.27 -9.79 -16.85
CA SER A 67 -27.73 -10.14 -18.16
C SER A 67 -27.99 -9.04 -19.19
N LYS A 68 -27.07 -8.90 -20.16
CA LYS A 68 -27.23 -7.98 -21.32
C LYS A 68 -27.50 -6.52 -20.94
N ILE A 69 -26.82 -6.02 -19.91
CA ILE A 69 -26.87 -4.58 -19.57
C ILE A 69 -26.00 -3.80 -20.56
N PRO A 70 -26.48 -2.68 -21.11
CA PRO A 70 -25.62 -1.81 -21.91
C PRO A 70 -24.34 -1.43 -21.15
N ILE A 71 -23.19 -1.42 -21.84
CA ILE A 71 -21.94 -1.04 -21.19
C ILE A 71 -21.96 0.45 -20.84
N ALA A 72 -21.74 0.74 -19.58
CA ALA A 72 -21.70 2.09 -19.00
C ALA A 72 -21.17 2.04 -17.56
N LYS A 73 -21.16 3.17 -16.88
CA LYS A 73 -20.94 3.24 -15.42
C LYS A 73 -22.29 3.41 -14.73
N TYR A 74 -22.54 2.57 -13.75
CA TYR A 74 -23.81 2.49 -13.02
C TYR A 74 -23.63 2.64 -11.51
N ASP A 75 -24.63 3.20 -10.87
CA ASP A 75 -24.78 3.20 -9.42
C ASP A 75 -25.79 2.10 -9.02
N LEU A 76 -25.40 1.26 -8.05
CA LEU A 76 -26.25 0.21 -7.50
C LEU A 76 -26.79 0.61 -6.14
N VAL A 77 -28.08 0.41 -5.92
CA VAL A 77 -28.72 0.48 -4.60
C VAL A 77 -29.12 -0.93 -4.18
N ILE A 78 -28.65 -1.34 -3.02
CA ILE A 78 -28.95 -2.65 -2.45
C ILE A 78 -29.75 -2.44 -1.16
N SER A 79 -30.88 -3.16 -1.05
CA SER A 79 -31.77 -3.10 0.10
C SER A 79 -32.27 -4.48 0.49
N LYS A 80 -32.43 -4.69 1.81
CA LYS A 80 -33.04 -5.89 2.40
C LYS A 80 -33.70 -5.51 3.71
N LEU A 81 -34.87 -6.11 3.98
CA LEU A 81 -35.56 -5.92 5.26
C LEU A 81 -34.65 -6.34 6.43
N GLY A 82 -34.53 -5.49 7.44
CA GLY A 82 -33.65 -5.70 8.59
C GLY A 82 -32.20 -5.29 8.38
N TYR A 83 -31.82 -4.80 7.19
CA TYR A 83 -30.47 -4.35 6.85
C TYR A 83 -30.43 -2.88 6.44
N GLN A 84 -29.27 -2.27 6.58
CA GLN A 84 -29.03 -0.90 6.10
C GLN A 84 -28.87 -0.91 4.58
N ASN A 85 -29.53 0.05 3.90
CA ASN A 85 -29.35 0.21 2.46
C ASN A 85 -27.90 0.56 2.14
N THR A 86 -27.36 -0.07 1.10
CA THR A 86 -25.99 0.13 0.62
C THR A 86 -26.03 0.72 -0.80
N LEU A 87 -25.21 1.74 -1.04
CA LEU A 87 -25.02 2.32 -2.37
C LEU A 87 -23.58 2.07 -2.81
N ILE A 88 -23.42 1.53 -4.02
CA ILE A 88 -22.14 1.35 -4.67
C ILE A 88 -22.11 2.22 -5.92
N ASN A 89 -21.18 3.20 -5.96
CA ASN A 89 -21.12 4.18 -7.03
C ASN A 89 -20.15 3.80 -8.13
N GLY A 90 -20.52 4.15 -9.37
CA GLY A 90 -19.60 4.18 -10.51
C GLY A 90 -19.03 2.83 -10.92
N ILE A 91 -19.82 1.74 -10.79
CA ILE A 91 -19.43 0.42 -11.29
C ILE A 91 -19.34 0.48 -12.81
N GLU A 92 -18.18 0.20 -13.33
CA GLU A 92 -17.91 0.23 -14.76
C GLU A 92 -18.15 -1.13 -15.39
N LEU A 93 -19.10 -1.19 -16.34
CA LEU A 93 -19.28 -2.32 -17.24
C LEU A 93 -18.61 -2.01 -18.57
N ASN A 94 -17.67 -2.84 -18.98
CA ASN A 94 -17.00 -2.79 -20.26
C ASN A 94 -17.29 -4.07 -21.06
N SER A 95 -16.95 -4.11 -22.35
CA SER A 95 -17.26 -5.27 -23.20
C SER A 95 -16.28 -6.44 -23.05
N GLY A 96 -15.15 -6.23 -22.39
CA GLY A 96 -14.10 -7.25 -22.26
C GLY A 96 -14.38 -8.29 -21.19
N LYS A 97 -14.78 -7.81 -19.99
CA LYS A 97 -14.97 -8.66 -18.81
C LYS A 97 -16.29 -8.42 -18.12
N GLU A 98 -16.86 -9.46 -17.55
CA GLU A 98 -18.02 -9.29 -16.70
C GLU A 98 -17.62 -8.71 -15.33
N VAL A 99 -18.61 -8.13 -14.65
CA VAL A 99 -18.41 -7.59 -13.29
C VAL A 99 -19.00 -8.52 -12.28
N VAL A 100 -18.16 -9.04 -11.39
CA VAL A 100 -18.55 -9.92 -10.29
C VAL A 100 -18.33 -9.22 -8.97
N LEU A 101 -19.39 -9.06 -8.16
CA LEU A 101 -19.37 -8.32 -6.90
C LEU A 101 -19.62 -9.22 -5.69
N GLU A 102 -18.91 -8.98 -4.60
CA GLU A 102 -19.31 -9.43 -3.27
C GLU A 102 -19.78 -8.20 -2.49
N ILE A 103 -21.05 -8.21 -2.06
CA ILE A 103 -21.71 -7.08 -1.43
C ILE A 103 -22.05 -7.43 0.01
N GLU A 104 -21.50 -6.66 0.94
CA GLU A 104 -21.74 -6.83 2.36
C GLU A 104 -22.83 -5.89 2.84
N LEU A 105 -23.87 -6.42 3.49
CA LEU A 105 -24.91 -5.62 4.13
C LEU A 105 -24.75 -5.67 5.64
N GLU A 106 -24.91 -4.51 6.27
CA GLU A 106 -24.88 -4.35 7.72
C GLU A 106 -26.30 -4.42 8.29
N GLU A 107 -26.54 -5.33 9.28
CA GLU A 107 -27.83 -5.46 9.94
C GLU A 107 -28.21 -4.16 10.69
N ALA A 108 -29.45 -3.73 10.51
CA ALA A 108 -29.98 -2.54 11.16
C ALA A 108 -30.25 -2.78 12.65
N VAL A 109 -30.02 -1.77 13.49
CA VAL A 109 -30.30 -1.83 14.94
C VAL A 109 -31.79 -1.79 15.23
N THR A 110 -32.57 -1.09 14.37
CA THR A 110 -34.02 -0.96 14.48
C THR A 110 -34.66 -1.46 13.20
N ILE A 111 -35.69 -2.29 13.30
CA ILE A 111 -36.45 -2.77 12.15
C ILE A 111 -37.25 -1.58 11.62
N LEU A 112 -36.88 -1.08 10.46
CA LEU A 112 -37.66 -0.07 9.74
C LEU A 112 -38.89 -0.79 9.16
N LYS A 113 -40.09 -0.36 9.57
CA LYS A 113 -41.38 -0.91 9.08
C LYS A 113 -41.63 -0.55 7.60
N GLU A 114 -40.88 0.35 7.03
CA GLU A 114 -41.00 0.83 5.66
C GLU A 114 -39.63 0.96 4.99
N VAL A 115 -39.47 0.43 3.80
CA VAL A 115 -38.27 0.63 2.96
C VAL A 115 -38.32 2.03 2.37
N THR A 116 -38.05 3.02 3.18
CA THR A 116 -37.83 4.35 2.66
C THR A 116 -36.49 4.39 1.97
N VAL A 117 -36.48 4.52 0.66
CA VAL A 117 -35.29 4.84 -0.13
C VAL A 117 -34.92 6.30 0.19
N SER A 118 -34.33 6.51 1.36
CA SER A 118 -33.75 7.82 1.66
C SER A 118 -32.45 7.97 0.88
N SER A 119 -32.38 8.97 0.04
CA SER A 119 -31.23 9.30 -0.82
C SER A 119 -29.91 9.56 -0.05
N ASN A 120 -29.91 9.50 1.26
CA ASN A 120 -28.91 10.13 2.12
C ASN A 120 -27.84 9.20 2.73
N LYS A 121 -27.66 7.95 2.29
CA LYS A 121 -26.69 7.05 2.97
C LYS A 121 -25.70 6.39 2.03
N ASN A 122 -24.83 7.19 1.40
CA ASN A 122 -23.54 6.71 0.90
C ASN A 122 -22.61 6.54 2.10
N LYS A 123 -22.71 5.44 2.84
CA LYS A 123 -21.69 5.10 3.83
C LYS A 123 -20.57 4.41 3.08
N GLU A 124 -19.37 5.00 3.09
CA GLU A 124 -18.16 4.23 2.84
C GLU A 124 -18.12 3.11 3.89
N GLN A 125 -18.21 1.88 3.45
CA GLN A 125 -18.08 0.73 4.32
C GLN A 125 -16.65 0.24 4.17
N PHE A 126 -15.80 0.49 5.18
CA PHE A 126 -14.48 -0.09 5.25
C PHE A 126 -14.58 -1.62 5.20
N HIS A 127 -13.57 -2.28 4.66
CA HIS A 127 -13.54 -3.74 4.62
C HIS A 127 -13.56 -4.33 6.04
N ASN A 128 -12.78 -3.75 6.97
CA ASN A 128 -12.79 -4.15 8.38
C ASN A 128 -13.98 -3.48 9.12
N PRO A 129 -14.94 -4.25 9.67
CA PRO A 129 -16.10 -3.69 10.37
C PRO A 129 -15.75 -3.01 11.71
N PHE A 130 -14.60 -3.30 12.29
CA PHE A 130 -14.12 -2.71 13.56
C PHE A 130 -13.35 -1.40 13.35
N ALA A 131 -12.96 -1.07 12.11
CA ALA A 131 -12.31 0.20 11.78
C ALA A 131 -13.33 1.33 11.75
N LEU A 132 -13.29 2.25 12.72
CA LEU A 132 -14.24 3.35 12.84
C LEU A 132 -13.63 4.73 12.58
N VAL A 133 -12.30 4.85 12.55
CA VAL A 133 -11.57 6.11 12.44
C VAL A 133 -10.30 5.96 11.60
N SER A 134 -9.84 7.04 10.98
CA SER A 134 -8.55 7.11 10.23
C SER A 134 -8.34 6.00 9.21
N THR A 135 -9.42 5.51 8.60
CA THR A 135 -9.40 4.43 7.62
C THR A 135 -9.87 4.94 6.28
N ARG A 136 -9.24 4.47 5.22
CA ARG A 136 -9.63 4.71 3.84
C ARG A 136 -9.69 3.40 3.07
N GLN A 137 -10.82 3.14 2.43
CA GLN A 137 -10.97 2.03 1.52
C GLN A 137 -10.45 2.42 0.14
N PHE A 138 -9.83 1.48 -0.55
CA PHE A 138 -9.47 1.61 -1.96
C PHE A 138 -9.67 0.28 -2.69
N GLY A 139 -9.78 0.35 -4.01
CA GLY A 139 -10.02 -0.80 -4.84
C GLY A 139 -9.53 -0.61 -6.28
N PRO A 140 -9.65 -1.65 -7.13
CA PRO A 140 -9.07 -1.64 -8.48
C PRO A 140 -9.61 -0.52 -9.38
N GLN A 141 -10.84 -0.08 -9.17
CA GLN A 141 -11.41 1.01 -9.97
C GLN A 141 -10.79 2.38 -9.65
N GLU A 142 -10.33 2.58 -8.42
CA GLU A 142 -9.63 3.81 -8.04
C GLU A 142 -8.20 3.82 -8.56
N ALA A 143 -7.54 2.66 -8.60
CA ALA A 143 -6.16 2.52 -9.06
C ALA A 143 -5.96 3.08 -10.48
N VAL A 144 -6.96 2.95 -11.36
CA VAL A 144 -6.92 3.45 -12.74
C VAL A 144 -7.02 4.97 -12.82
N ARG A 145 -7.54 5.63 -11.77
CA ARG A 145 -7.83 7.06 -11.77
C ARG A 145 -6.68 7.91 -11.25
N TYR A 146 -5.72 7.30 -10.54
CA TYR A 146 -4.61 8.04 -9.94
C TYR A 146 -3.46 8.23 -10.94
N ALA A 147 -3.33 9.44 -11.52
CA ALA A 147 -2.19 9.82 -12.34
C ALA A 147 -0.87 9.63 -11.56
N GLY A 148 0.17 9.08 -12.20
CA GLY A 148 1.45 8.78 -11.56
C GLY A 148 1.39 7.66 -10.50
N GLY A 149 0.27 6.95 -10.41
CA GLY A 149 0.07 5.86 -9.44
C GLY A 149 0.62 4.51 -9.89
N PHE A 150 0.86 4.32 -11.18
CA PHE A 150 1.42 3.09 -11.79
C PHE A 150 0.74 1.79 -11.34
N GLN A 151 -0.52 1.86 -10.94
CA GLN A 151 -1.29 0.74 -10.39
C GLN A 151 -0.67 0.14 -9.11
N ASP A 152 0.05 0.96 -8.36
CA ASP A 152 0.78 0.61 -7.15
C ASP A 152 0.04 1.10 -5.91
N PRO A 153 -0.30 0.23 -4.93
CA PRO A 153 -1.04 0.62 -3.73
C PRO A 153 -0.33 1.70 -2.89
N ALA A 154 1.00 1.65 -2.75
CA ALA A 154 1.75 2.65 -2.00
C ALA A 154 1.67 4.03 -2.65
N ARG A 155 1.85 4.09 -3.99
CA ARG A 155 1.73 5.34 -4.75
C ARG A 155 0.33 5.92 -4.76
N MET A 156 -0.70 5.06 -4.68
CA MET A 156 -2.08 5.51 -4.49
C MET A 156 -2.28 6.17 -3.14
N ALA A 157 -1.70 5.61 -2.08
CA ALA A 157 -1.82 6.14 -0.73
C ALA A 157 -1.25 7.57 -0.58
N LEU A 158 -0.29 7.99 -1.43
CA LEU A 158 0.19 9.37 -1.48
C LEU A 158 -0.89 10.41 -1.80
N ALA A 159 -2.07 10.01 -2.27
CA ALA A 159 -3.20 10.91 -2.46
C ALA A 159 -4.00 11.17 -1.18
N PHE A 160 -3.75 10.42 -0.11
CA PHE A 160 -4.53 10.51 1.13
C PHE A 160 -3.93 11.56 2.07
N ALA A 161 -4.79 12.16 2.88
CA ALA A 161 -4.34 13.11 3.90
C ALA A 161 -3.40 12.43 4.91
N GLY A 162 -2.40 13.15 5.39
CA GLY A 162 -1.39 12.63 6.31
C GLY A 162 -0.31 11.76 5.68
N VAL A 163 -0.33 11.58 4.35
CA VAL A 163 0.63 10.72 3.65
C VAL A 163 1.49 11.54 2.68
N SER A 164 2.79 11.32 2.71
CA SER A 164 3.75 11.92 1.77
C SER A 164 4.81 10.89 1.35
N ASN A 165 5.55 11.17 0.27
CA ASN A 165 6.72 10.36 -0.07
C ASN A 165 7.88 10.66 0.89
N ALA A 166 8.79 9.71 1.08
CA ALA A 166 9.94 9.86 1.98
C ALA A 166 11.07 10.74 1.43
N GLY A 167 10.92 11.28 0.24
CA GLY A 167 11.89 12.21 -0.37
C GLY A 167 12.22 11.92 -1.81
N SER A 168 12.11 10.68 -2.26
CA SER A 168 12.44 10.28 -3.63
C SER A 168 11.22 9.78 -4.41
N ASP A 169 11.24 9.95 -5.73
CA ASP A 169 10.19 9.50 -6.65
C ASP A 169 10.43 8.10 -7.22
N ASP A 170 11.65 7.62 -7.09
CA ASP A 170 12.09 6.29 -7.49
C ASP A 170 11.82 5.23 -6.41
N ASN A 171 11.16 5.63 -5.31
CA ASN A 171 10.92 4.78 -4.16
C ASN A 171 9.46 4.84 -3.72
N ASN A 172 8.90 3.69 -3.36
CA ASN A 172 7.55 3.53 -2.84
C ASN A 172 7.43 3.80 -1.33
N GLU A 173 8.48 4.29 -0.70
CA GLU A 173 8.42 4.67 0.71
C GLU A 173 7.41 5.77 0.96
N ILE A 174 6.53 5.51 1.92
CA ILE A 174 5.53 6.48 2.36
C ILE A 174 5.77 6.86 3.82
N VAL A 175 5.67 8.15 4.06
CA VAL A 175 5.68 8.76 5.39
C VAL A 175 4.25 9.00 5.80
N ILE A 176 3.84 8.50 6.95
CA ILE A 176 2.50 8.68 7.50
C ILE A 176 2.60 9.57 8.73
N ARG A 177 2.04 10.79 8.66
CA ARG A 177 2.01 11.74 9.79
C ARG A 177 3.40 12.05 10.36
N GLY A 178 4.41 12.13 9.48
CA GLY A 178 5.79 12.39 9.88
C GLY A 178 6.51 11.22 10.56
N ASN A 179 5.89 10.03 10.64
CA ASN A 179 6.55 8.83 11.14
C ASN A 179 7.51 8.23 10.11
N SER A 180 8.55 7.57 10.61
CA SER A 180 9.41 6.74 9.78
C SER A 180 8.60 5.70 8.98
N PRO A 181 8.93 5.47 7.71
CA PRO A 181 8.33 4.40 6.90
C PRO A 181 8.41 3.02 7.55
N ARG A 182 9.41 2.74 8.39
CA ARG A 182 9.57 1.47 9.12
C ARG A 182 8.35 1.09 9.96
N GLY A 183 7.54 2.07 10.38
CA GLY A 183 6.33 1.85 11.18
C GLY A 183 5.16 1.23 10.42
N LEU A 184 5.24 1.08 9.09
CA LEU A 184 4.15 0.59 8.24
C LEU A 184 4.03 -0.93 8.29
N LEU A 185 2.80 -1.44 8.46
CA LEU A 185 2.45 -2.85 8.41
C LEU A 185 1.83 -3.21 7.07
N TRP A 186 2.35 -4.25 6.42
CA TRP A 186 1.74 -4.87 5.26
C TRP A 186 1.02 -6.16 5.65
N ARG A 187 -0.27 -6.25 5.35
CA ARG A 187 -1.06 -7.49 5.48
C ARG A 187 -1.68 -7.85 4.15
N LEU A 188 -1.65 -9.15 3.84
CA LEU A 188 -2.29 -9.71 2.65
C LEU A 188 -3.15 -10.90 3.08
N GLU A 189 -4.41 -10.93 2.67
CA GLU A 189 -5.37 -11.99 3.00
C GLU A 189 -5.57 -12.24 4.52
N GLY A 190 -5.22 -11.24 5.35
CA GLY A 190 -5.40 -11.29 6.80
C GLY A 190 -4.17 -11.71 7.59
N ILE A 191 -3.01 -11.81 6.97
CA ILE A 191 -1.76 -12.14 7.65
C ILE A 191 -0.65 -11.15 7.27
N GLU A 192 0.26 -10.87 8.20
CA GLU A 192 1.43 -10.01 7.95
C GLU A 192 2.35 -10.64 6.90
N ILE A 193 2.78 -9.82 5.93
CA ILE A 193 3.77 -10.17 4.92
C ILE A 193 4.96 -9.20 4.98
N PRO A 194 6.15 -9.61 4.52
CA PRO A 194 7.24 -8.66 4.29
C PRO A 194 6.86 -7.58 3.28
N ASN A 195 7.69 -6.54 3.17
CA ASN A 195 7.52 -5.48 2.19
C ASN A 195 7.37 -6.04 0.75
N PRO A 196 6.21 -5.83 0.09
CA PRO A 196 5.92 -6.42 -1.22
C PRO A 196 6.40 -5.56 -2.39
N ASN A 197 7.56 -4.94 -2.27
CA ASN A 197 8.17 -4.14 -3.33
C ASN A 197 9.40 -4.83 -3.91
N HIS A 198 9.67 -4.58 -5.20
CA HIS A 198 10.93 -4.89 -5.85
C HIS A 198 12.01 -3.86 -5.49
N PHE A 199 13.27 -4.27 -5.46
CA PHE A 199 14.44 -3.43 -5.19
C PHE A 199 14.40 -2.80 -3.79
N THR A 200 14.16 -3.63 -2.77
CA THR A 200 14.08 -3.20 -1.38
C THR A 200 15.45 -3.04 -0.74
N ASP A 201 15.60 -2.09 0.20
CA ASP A 201 16.87 -1.83 0.92
C ASP A 201 17.10 -2.77 2.11
N GLY A 202 16.30 -3.82 2.27
CA GLY A 202 16.44 -4.80 3.33
C GLY A 202 15.27 -4.94 4.26
N GLN A 203 15.44 -5.82 5.26
CA GLN A 203 14.38 -6.10 6.22
C GLN A 203 13.98 -4.85 7.01
N GLY A 204 12.68 -4.68 7.20
CA GLY A 204 12.10 -3.54 7.90
C GLY A 204 12.00 -2.27 7.07
N SER A 205 12.59 -2.22 5.89
CA SER A 205 12.35 -1.15 4.93
C SER A 205 10.96 -1.29 4.29
N THR A 206 10.36 -0.18 3.93
CA THR A 206 9.20 -0.11 3.03
C THR A 206 9.60 0.42 1.65
N SER A 207 10.91 0.53 1.41
CA SER A 207 11.49 0.98 0.15
C SER A 207 11.16 0.05 -1.02
N GLY A 208 11.57 0.46 -2.20
CA GLY A 208 11.45 -0.28 -3.44
C GLY A 208 10.77 0.54 -4.53
N ILE A 209 11.14 0.26 -5.77
CA ILE A 209 10.74 1.10 -6.92
C ILE A 209 9.34 0.78 -7.39
N VAL A 210 8.93 -0.50 -7.36
CA VAL A 210 7.69 -1.02 -7.94
C VAL A 210 7.11 -2.09 -7.04
N SER A 211 5.80 -2.00 -6.74
CA SER A 211 5.11 -3.04 -5.97
C SER A 211 4.98 -4.34 -6.77
N MET A 212 5.20 -5.49 -6.12
CA MET A 212 4.86 -6.82 -6.64
C MET A 212 3.34 -7.02 -6.71
N ILE A 213 2.57 -6.19 -6.01
CA ILE A 213 1.11 -6.24 -5.96
C ILE A 213 0.55 -5.21 -6.95
N ASN A 214 0.00 -5.69 -8.06
CA ASN A 214 -0.74 -4.84 -8.97
C ASN A 214 -2.15 -4.58 -8.40
N ALA A 215 -2.58 -3.31 -8.35
CA ALA A 215 -3.87 -2.91 -7.79
C ALA A 215 -5.09 -3.55 -8.49
N TYR A 216 -4.97 -3.96 -9.77
CA TYR A 216 -6.03 -4.75 -10.44
C TYR A 216 -6.22 -6.15 -9.87
N SER A 217 -5.24 -6.65 -9.11
CA SER A 217 -5.30 -7.93 -8.43
C SER A 217 -6.05 -7.87 -7.10
N LEU A 218 -6.27 -6.66 -6.58
CA LEU A 218 -6.87 -6.45 -5.27
C LEU A 218 -8.39 -6.43 -5.33
N ALA A 219 -9.03 -6.94 -4.28
CA ALA A 219 -10.39 -6.64 -3.91
C ALA A 219 -10.44 -5.31 -3.14
N LYS A 220 -11.58 -5.02 -2.50
CA LYS A 220 -11.68 -3.92 -1.54
C LYS A 220 -10.67 -4.13 -0.42
N SER A 221 -9.82 -3.15 -0.20
CA SER A 221 -8.73 -3.15 0.75
C SER A 221 -8.77 -1.88 1.59
N ASP A 222 -8.28 -1.95 2.81
CA ASP A 222 -8.24 -0.80 3.73
C ASP A 222 -6.81 -0.30 3.92
N PHE A 223 -6.67 1.01 4.01
CA PHE A 223 -5.48 1.70 4.46
C PHE A 223 -5.80 2.51 5.71
N MET A 224 -5.03 2.32 6.79
CA MET A 224 -5.26 2.95 8.08
C MET A 224 -4.03 3.75 8.50
N THR A 225 -4.26 4.93 9.09
CA THR A 225 -3.17 5.86 9.48
C THR A 225 -3.09 6.10 10.99
N SER A 226 -4.03 5.60 11.78
CA SER A 226 -4.03 5.73 13.25
C SER A 226 -5.11 4.90 13.91
N ALA A 227 -4.97 4.65 15.23
CA ALA A 227 -5.95 3.99 16.08
C ALA A 227 -6.56 2.73 15.43
N PHE A 228 -5.69 1.82 14.97
CA PHE A 228 -6.10 0.58 14.29
C PHE A 228 -6.89 -0.31 15.24
N PRO A 229 -7.87 -1.11 14.73
CA PRO A 229 -8.52 -2.17 15.50
C PRO A 229 -7.55 -3.18 16.13
N ALA A 230 -7.99 -3.90 17.17
CA ALA A 230 -7.10 -4.76 17.96
C ALA A 230 -6.56 -5.98 17.19
N ASN A 231 -7.14 -6.35 16.07
CA ASN A 231 -6.64 -7.42 15.21
C ASN A 231 -5.40 -7.04 14.37
N PHE A 232 -4.87 -5.80 14.51
CA PHE A 232 -3.66 -5.34 13.85
C PHE A 232 -2.55 -5.11 14.89
N GLY A 233 -1.71 -6.10 15.10
CA GLY A 233 -0.47 -5.98 15.89
C GLY A 233 0.73 -5.63 15.02
N ASN A 234 1.86 -5.32 15.64
CA ASN A 234 3.14 -5.08 14.97
C ASN A 234 3.12 -3.96 13.92
N GLY A 235 2.30 -2.92 14.15
CA GLY A 235 2.20 -1.74 13.28
C GLY A 235 2.24 -0.46 14.09
N LEU A 236 3.05 0.53 13.69
CA LEU A 236 3.27 1.76 14.45
C LEU A 236 2.69 2.99 13.77
N SER A 237 2.86 3.15 12.46
CA SER A 237 2.47 4.36 11.72
C SER A 237 1.24 4.17 10.84
N GLY A 238 1.08 3.01 10.22
CA GLY A 238 -0.04 2.70 9.34
C GLY A 238 -0.14 1.23 8.99
N VAL A 239 -1.25 0.87 8.36
CA VAL A 239 -1.55 -0.50 7.94
C VAL A 239 -2.11 -0.52 6.54
N PHE A 240 -1.55 -1.33 5.65
CA PHE A 240 -2.21 -1.83 4.46
C PHE A 240 -2.84 -3.19 4.76
N ASP A 241 -4.16 -3.30 4.72
CA ASP A 241 -4.92 -4.55 4.83
C ASP A 241 -5.46 -4.92 3.46
N LEU A 242 -4.65 -5.67 2.72
CA LEU A 242 -4.87 -6.02 1.31
C LEU A 242 -5.55 -7.36 1.17
N ASN A 243 -6.44 -7.46 0.19
CA ASN A 243 -7.10 -8.71 -0.15
C ASN A 243 -7.07 -8.89 -1.66
N PHE A 244 -6.78 -10.11 -2.14
CA PHE A 244 -6.90 -10.45 -3.54
C PHE A 244 -8.36 -10.58 -3.95
N ARG A 245 -8.68 -10.18 -5.18
CA ARG A 245 -9.98 -10.48 -5.76
C ARG A 245 -10.04 -11.95 -6.21
N ARG A 246 -11.20 -12.54 -6.12
CA ARG A 246 -11.45 -13.88 -6.64
C ARG A 246 -11.49 -13.89 -8.17
N GLY A 247 -11.18 -15.05 -8.76
CA GLY A 247 -11.33 -15.28 -10.18
C GLY A 247 -12.79 -15.40 -10.59
N ASN A 248 -13.07 -15.23 -11.89
CA ASN A 248 -14.37 -15.46 -12.46
C ASN A 248 -14.71 -16.95 -12.42
N ASN A 249 -15.82 -17.33 -11.78
CA ASN A 249 -16.24 -18.72 -11.63
C ASN A 249 -17.25 -19.20 -12.68
N GLN A 250 -17.45 -18.43 -13.76
CA GLN A 250 -18.37 -18.78 -14.85
C GLN A 250 -17.71 -18.73 -16.23
N LYS A 251 -16.79 -17.78 -16.44
CA LYS A 251 -16.13 -17.57 -17.74
C LYS A 251 -14.62 -17.47 -17.57
N THR A 252 -13.90 -17.96 -18.58
CA THR A 252 -12.47 -17.70 -18.70
C THR A 252 -12.29 -16.33 -19.34
N GLU A 253 -11.49 -15.50 -18.70
CA GLU A 253 -11.20 -14.12 -19.11
C GLU A 253 -9.70 -13.87 -19.08
N PHE A 254 -9.23 -13.03 -19.98
CA PHE A 254 -7.82 -12.71 -20.13
C PHE A 254 -7.57 -11.21 -20.04
N THR A 255 -6.38 -10.86 -19.64
CA THR A 255 -5.85 -9.49 -19.65
C THR A 255 -4.43 -9.53 -20.16
N GLY A 256 -4.09 -8.66 -21.10
CA GLY A 256 -2.72 -8.39 -21.51
C GLY A 256 -2.44 -6.90 -21.44
N GLN A 257 -1.26 -6.51 -20.98
CA GLN A 257 -0.81 -5.12 -21.02
C GLN A 257 0.66 -5.06 -21.43
N LEU A 258 0.94 -4.22 -22.37
CA LEU A 258 2.30 -3.82 -22.76
C LEU A 258 2.53 -2.39 -22.28
N SER A 259 3.57 -2.16 -21.52
CA SER A 259 3.96 -0.83 -21.06
C SER A 259 5.49 -0.67 -21.07
N LEU A 260 5.95 0.55 -20.89
CA LEU A 260 7.40 0.80 -20.74
C LEU A 260 7.97 0.29 -19.42
N ILE A 261 7.14 -0.06 -18.44
CA ILE A 261 7.59 -0.63 -17.15
C ILE A 261 7.59 -2.15 -17.21
N GLY A 262 6.62 -2.75 -17.90
CA GLY A 262 6.46 -4.20 -17.91
C GLY A 262 5.49 -4.70 -18.97
N LEU A 263 5.60 -6.00 -19.20
CA LEU A 263 4.62 -6.82 -19.90
C LEU A 263 3.81 -7.56 -18.86
N ASP A 264 2.52 -7.21 -18.74
CA ASP A 264 1.60 -7.83 -17.79
C ASP A 264 0.69 -8.83 -18.50
N PHE A 265 0.39 -9.93 -17.85
CA PHE A 265 -0.62 -10.87 -18.28
C PHE A 265 -1.53 -11.26 -17.10
N GLY A 266 -2.76 -11.59 -17.39
CA GLY A 266 -3.71 -12.10 -16.42
C GLY A 266 -4.66 -13.09 -17.06
N MET A 267 -4.98 -14.14 -16.33
CA MET A 267 -5.96 -15.15 -16.71
C MET A 267 -6.80 -15.52 -15.49
N GLU A 268 -8.08 -15.65 -15.67
CA GLU A 268 -9.00 -16.10 -14.64
C GLU A 268 -10.13 -16.96 -15.24
N GLY A 269 -10.70 -17.86 -14.44
CA GLY A 269 -11.76 -18.72 -14.95
C GLY A 269 -12.28 -19.72 -13.92
N PRO A 270 -13.33 -20.49 -14.30
CA PRO A 270 -13.90 -21.52 -13.46
C PRO A 270 -13.00 -22.76 -13.37
N ILE A 271 -13.11 -23.46 -12.22
CA ILE A 271 -12.56 -24.81 -12.03
C ILE A 271 -13.75 -25.75 -11.92
N GLY A 272 -14.03 -26.48 -12.99
CA GLY A 272 -15.19 -27.36 -13.06
C GLY A 272 -16.52 -26.61 -12.97
N LYS A 273 -17.55 -27.25 -12.39
CA LYS A 273 -18.93 -26.71 -12.28
C LYS A 273 -19.35 -26.36 -10.83
N SER A 274 -18.44 -26.50 -9.87
CA SER A 274 -18.74 -26.34 -8.43
C SER A 274 -18.81 -24.89 -7.95
N GLY A 275 -18.55 -23.90 -8.83
CA GLY A 275 -18.40 -22.48 -8.48
C GLY A 275 -16.98 -22.11 -8.05
N SER A 276 -16.05 -23.05 -8.12
CA SER A 276 -14.63 -22.83 -7.89
C SER A 276 -14.02 -21.99 -9.01
N SER A 277 -12.98 -21.21 -8.68
CA SER A 277 -12.32 -20.34 -9.65
C SER A 277 -10.84 -20.22 -9.39
N TYR A 278 -10.12 -19.87 -10.43
CA TYR A 278 -8.72 -19.49 -10.36
C TYR A 278 -8.50 -18.11 -10.96
N ARG A 279 -7.44 -17.47 -10.52
CA ARG A 279 -6.90 -16.25 -11.09
C ARG A 279 -5.39 -16.31 -11.00
N VAL A 280 -4.72 -15.95 -12.09
CA VAL A 280 -3.26 -15.82 -12.18
C VAL A 280 -2.96 -14.50 -12.86
N ALA A 281 -1.99 -13.75 -12.35
CA ALA A 281 -1.48 -12.56 -13.00
C ALA A 281 0.02 -12.45 -12.77
N GLY A 282 0.75 -12.10 -13.81
CA GLY A 282 2.20 -11.95 -13.76
C GLY A 282 2.67 -10.76 -14.57
N ARG A 283 3.89 -10.33 -14.26
CA ARG A 283 4.54 -9.23 -14.94
C ARG A 283 6.03 -9.54 -15.15
N TYR A 284 6.53 -9.12 -16.29
CA TYR A 284 7.94 -9.15 -16.65
C TYR A 284 8.42 -7.73 -16.99
N SER A 285 9.53 -7.31 -16.40
CA SER A 285 10.07 -5.97 -16.53
C SER A 285 10.50 -5.63 -17.95
N THR A 286 10.18 -4.42 -18.40
CA THR A 286 10.71 -3.79 -19.63
C THR A 286 11.50 -2.53 -19.31
N LEU A 287 11.88 -2.30 -18.05
CA LEU A 287 12.57 -1.09 -17.58
C LEU A 287 13.88 -0.85 -18.35
N GLN A 288 14.61 -1.90 -18.67
CA GLN A 288 15.84 -1.76 -19.45
C GLN A 288 15.60 -1.19 -20.83
N LEU A 289 14.48 -1.55 -21.50
CA LEU A 289 14.12 -0.97 -22.79
C LEU A 289 13.84 0.54 -22.66
N LEU A 290 13.22 0.96 -21.56
CA LEU A 290 12.97 2.35 -21.25
C LEU A 290 14.29 3.13 -21.05
N LEU A 291 15.21 2.58 -20.27
CA LEU A 291 16.52 3.19 -20.03
C LEU A 291 17.37 3.27 -21.29
N ASN A 292 17.37 2.23 -22.14
CA ASN A 292 18.11 2.19 -23.38
C ASN A 292 17.48 3.07 -24.50
N SER A 293 16.24 3.49 -24.37
CA SER A 293 15.52 4.28 -25.38
C SER A 293 15.95 5.75 -25.45
N ASN A 294 16.79 6.23 -24.53
CA ASN A 294 17.14 7.64 -24.33
C ASN A 294 15.93 8.59 -24.10
N ILE A 295 14.74 8.02 -23.84
CA ILE A 295 13.54 8.81 -23.47
C ILE A 295 13.73 9.43 -22.07
N ILE A 296 14.49 8.75 -21.22
CA ILE A 296 14.86 9.22 -19.87
C ILE A 296 16.37 9.23 -19.78
N ASN A 297 16.94 10.41 -19.54
CA ASN A 297 18.36 10.54 -19.26
C ASN A 297 18.57 10.52 -17.74
N LEU A 298 18.83 9.37 -17.18
CA LEU A 298 19.08 9.21 -15.74
C LEU A 298 20.56 9.36 -15.37
N ASN A 299 21.45 9.62 -16.32
CA ASN A 299 22.91 9.63 -16.10
C ASN A 299 23.43 8.37 -15.38
N THR A 300 22.71 7.25 -15.48
CA THR A 300 23.05 5.98 -14.84
C THR A 300 23.93 5.18 -15.76
N ASN A 301 25.24 5.38 -15.68
CA ASN A 301 26.21 4.54 -16.40
C ASN A 301 26.00 3.07 -15.99
N ASN A 302 25.57 2.24 -16.94
CA ASN A 302 25.44 0.80 -16.79
C ASN A 302 24.53 0.32 -15.64
N TYR A 303 23.45 1.05 -15.32
CA TYR A 303 22.40 0.58 -14.41
C TYR A 303 21.39 -0.27 -15.16
N ASN A 304 21.25 -1.53 -14.75
CA ASN A 304 20.42 -2.52 -15.43
C ASN A 304 19.44 -3.18 -14.43
N PRO A 305 18.26 -2.57 -14.17
CA PRO A 305 17.24 -3.15 -13.31
C PRO A 305 16.37 -4.14 -14.09
N ASN A 306 16.12 -5.29 -13.50
CA ASN A 306 15.19 -6.28 -14.00
C ASN A 306 14.34 -6.84 -12.87
N PHE A 307 13.05 -7.07 -13.12
CA PHE A 307 12.15 -7.70 -12.16
C PHE A 307 11.09 -8.56 -12.86
N ARG A 308 10.55 -9.50 -12.09
CA ARG A 308 9.39 -10.30 -12.49
C ARG A 308 8.56 -10.63 -11.26
N ASP A 309 7.25 -10.68 -11.43
CA ASP A 309 6.33 -11.08 -10.38
C ASP A 309 5.18 -11.93 -10.91
N LEU A 310 4.62 -12.73 -10.01
CA LEU A 310 3.48 -13.58 -10.23
C LEU A 310 2.60 -13.58 -8.98
N ASN A 311 1.29 -13.41 -9.15
CA ASN A 311 0.33 -13.63 -8.10
C ASN A 311 -0.81 -14.52 -8.60
N PHE A 312 -1.36 -15.33 -7.70
CA PHE A 312 -2.47 -16.21 -8.04
C PHE A 312 -3.42 -16.39 -6.85
N THR A 313 -4.65 -16.75 -7.17
CA THR A 313 -5.66 -17.22 -6.21
C THR A 313 -6.42 -18.39 -6.79
N VAL A 314 -6.74 -19.38 -5.95
CA VAL A 314 -7.64 -20.49 -6.25
C VAL A 314 -8.67 -20.56 -5.14
N ASP A 315 -9.95 -20.40 -5.48
CA ASP A 315 -11.05 -20.41 -4.53
C ASP A 315 -11.92 -21.64 -4.74
N LEU A 316 -12.10 -22.41 -3.67
CA LEU A 316 -12.80 -23.69 -3.64
C LEU A 316 -13.97 -23.62 -2.64
N PRO A 317 -15.12 -23.04 -3.03
CA PRO A 317 -16.31 -23.03 -2.19
C PRO A 317 -16.89 -24.46 -2.08
N THR A 318 -17.24 -24.83 -0.84
CA THR A 318 -17.88 -26.10 -0.55
C THR A 318 -19.32 -25.90 -0.06
N LYS A 319 -20.14 -26.93 -0.08
CA LYS A 319 -21.55 -26.83 0.36
C LYS A 319 -21.67 -26.65 1.88
N LYS A 320 -20.80 -27.26 2.69
CA LYS A 320 -20.94 -27.33 4.15
C LYS A 320 -19.68 -26.86 4.91
N SER A 321 -18.49 -27.02 4.33
CA SER A 321 -17.21 -26.77 5.01
C SER A 321 -16.64 -25.39 4.74
N GLY A 322 -17.44 -24.46 4.19
CA GLY A 322 -17.01 -23.10 3.89
C GLY A 322 -16.20 -22.98 2.61
N ILE A 323 -15.31 -22.01 2.57
CA ILE A 323 -14.49 -21.69 1.40
C ILE A 323 -13.03 -21.91 1.75
N PHE A 324 -12.37 -22.73 0.95
CA PHE A 324 -10.93 -22.90 0.98
C PHE A 324 -10.31 -22.05 -0.14
N SER A 325 -9.25 -21.34 0.17
CA SER A 325 -8.54 -20.52 -0.83
C SER A 325 -7.04 -20.76 -0.72
N LEU A 326 -6.39 -20.99 -1.85
CA LEU A 326 -4.94 -21.01 -1.99
C LEU A 326 -4.53 -19.73 -2.72
N TRP A 327 -3.49 -19.04 -2.23
CA TRP A 327 -3.01 -17.83 -2.86
C TRP A 327 -1.49 -17.73 -2.79
N GLY A 328 -0.91 -16.97 -3.69
CA GLY A 328 0.53 -16.72 -3.70
C GLY A 328 0.90 -15.37 -4.28
N LEU A 329 2.02 -14.84 -3.80
CA LEU A 329 2.73 -13.68 -4.29
C LEU A 329 4.19 -14.04 -4.41
N MET A 330 4.75 -13.95 -5.60
CA MET A 330 6.16 -14.25 -5.88
C MET A 330 6.76 -13.10 -6.66
N GLY A 331 7.96 -12.68 -6.29
CA GLY A 331 8.69 -11.65 -6.99
C GLY A 331 10.19 -11.82 -6.84
N ASN A 332 10.91 -11.56 -7.93
CA ASN A 332 12.36 -11.50 -7.95
C ASN A 332 12.79 -10.23 -8.67
N ASP A 333 13.87 -9.65 -8.19
CA ASP A 333 14.52 -8.50 -8.82
C ASP A 333 16.03 -8.62 -8.77
N GLU A 334 16.68 -7.95 -9.72
CA GLU A 334 18.13 -7.91 -9.84
C GLU A 334 18.55 -6.58 -10.47
N THR A 335 19.58 -5.97 -9.90
CA THR A 335 20.23 -4.80 -10.50
C THR A 335 21.72 -5.03 -10.67
N TYR A 336 22.24 -4.61 -11.82
CA TYR A 336 23.65 -4.53 -12.08
C TYR A 336 24.04 -3.07 -12.28
N GLN A 337 25.02 -2.62 -11.56
CA GLN A 337 25.62 -1.30 -11.73
C GLN A 337 27.13 -1.45 -11.81
N THR A 338 27.73 -0.90 -12.85
CA THR A 338 29.18 -0.89 -13.01
C THR A 338 29.63 0.55 -13.26
N THR A 339 30.51 1.04 -12.41
CA THR A 339 31.21 2.32 -12.54
C THR A 339 32.69 2.07 -12.84
N LEU A 340 33.47 3.11 -13.02
CA LEU A 340 34.91 3.00 -13.20
C LEU A 340 35.64 2.40 -11.97
N THR A 341 35.01 2.52 -10.79
CA THR A 341 35.65 2.14 -9.52
C THR A 341 34.96 0.97 -8.81
N GLU A 342 33.70 0.73 -9.09
CA GLU A 342 32.89 -0.26 -8.36
C GLU A 342 31.92 -1.01 -9.29
N LYS A 343 31.78 -2.32 -9.04
CA LYS A 343 30.67 -3.13 -9.56
C LYS A 343 29.78 -3.51 -8.40
N ASN A 344 28.48 -3.21 -8.51
CA ASN A 344 27.46 -3.55 -7.53
C ASN A 344 26.39 -4.45 -8.16
N ILE A 345 26.06 -5.55 -7.49
CA ILE A 345 25.02 -6.50 -7.87
C ILE A 345 24.09 -6.63 -6.69
N ASP A 346 22.84 -6.23 -6.87
CA ASP A 346 21.78 -6.42 -5.88
C ASP A 346 20.75 -7.41 -6.40
N LYS A 347 20.34 -8.37 -5.56
CA LYS A 347 19.28 -9.33 -5.85
C LYS A 347 18.30 -9.38 -4.71
N GLY A 348 17.02 -9.26 -5.05
CA GLY A 348 15.91 -9.37 -4.13
C GLY A 348 14.97 -10.51 -4.51
N SER A 349 14.36 -11.15 -3.52
CA SER A 349 13.22 -12.03 -3.76
C SER A 349 12.25 -12.00 -2.59
N LEU A 350 10.95 -12.08 -2.93
CA LEU A 350 9.88 -12.32 -1.97
C LEU A 350 8.94 -13.37 -2.56
N ASN A 351 8.74 -14.46 -1.79
CA ASN A 351 7.78 -15.50 -2.11
C ASN A 351 6.88 -15.72 -0.91
N VAL A 352 5.58 -15.56 -1.08
CA VAL A 352 4.56 -15.77 -0.05
C VAL A 352 3.51 -16.72 -0.60
N PHE A 353 3.23 -17.79 0.11
CA PHE A 353 2.14 -18.71 -0.18
C PHE A 353 1.23 -18.79 1.03
N GLY A 354 -0.07 -18.77 0.80
CA GLY A 354 -1.05 -18.83 1.85
C GLY A 354 -2.23 -19.74 1.53
N PHE A 355 -2.76 -20.33 2.58
CA PHE A 355 -3.97 -21.14 2.56
C PHE A 355 -4.98 -20.54 3.54
N ASN A 356 -6.16 -20.20 3.06
CA ASN A 356 -7.24 -19.66 3.86
C ASN A 356 -8.38 -20.66 3.97
N HIS A 357 -8.96 -20.76 5.15
CA HIS A 357 -10.24 -21.42 5.37
C HIS A 357 -11.21 -20.44 6.01
N LYS A 358 -12.35 -20.18 5.36
CA LYS A 358 -13.41 -19.27 5.82
C LYS A 358 -14.70 -20.07 5.94
N ILE A 359 -15.31 -20.06 7.12
CA ILE A 359 -16.56 -20.79 7.36
C ILE A 359 -17.51 -19.97 8.23
N SER A 360 -18.79 -19.97 7.86
CA SER A 360 -19.87 -19.26 8.55
C SER A 360 -20.92 -20.24 9.06
N PHE A 361 -21.31 -20.06 10.34
CA PHE A 361 -22.37 -20.83 10.98
C PHE A 361 -23.32 -19.88 11.71
N ARG A 362 -24.48 -19.60 11.20
CA ARG A 362 -25.47 -18.72 11.84
C ARG A 362 -24.85 -17.42 12.39
N LYS A 363 -24.40 -17.42 13.66
CA LYS A 363 -23.83 -16.26 14.37
C LYS A 363 -22.31 -16.24 14.42
N VAL A 364 -21.66 -17.26 13.87
CA VAL A 364 -20.21 -17.48 13.96
C VAL A 364 -19.58 -17.39 12.60
N PHE A 365 -18.43 -16.70 12.53
CA PHE A 365 -17.56 -16.71 11.37
C PHE A 365 -16.14 -17.02 11.80
N PHE A 366 -15.54 -18.05 11.22
CA PHE A 366 -14.14 -18.40 11.37
C PHE A 366 -13.34 -18.04 10.13
N LYS A 367 -12.19 -17.44 10.34
CA LYS A 367 -11.18 -17.23 9.31
C LYS A 367 -9.84 -17.76 9.82
N ASN A 368 -9.34 -18.81 9.18
CA ASN A 368 -8.03 -19.37 9.44
C ASN A 368 -7.12 -19.11 8.25
N VAL A 369 -5.87 -18.74 8.52
CA VAL A 369 -4.86 -18.48 7.51
C VAL A 369 -3.56 -19.15 7.92
N LEU A 370 -3.00 -19.95 7.04
CA LEU A 370 -1.65 -20.50 7.16
C LEU A 370 -0.81 -19.91 6.03
N SER A 371 0.36 -19.38 6.31
CA SER A 371 1.24 -18.84 5.27
C SER A 371 2.71 -19.16 5.51
N ILE A 372 3.41 -19.38 4.42
CA ILE A 372 4.87 -19.49 4.38
C ILE A 372 5.37 -18.30 3.57
N SER A 373 6.34 -17.58 4.09
CA SER A 373 7.03 -16.54 3.33
C SER A 373 8.55 -16.77 3.34
N TYR A 374 9.18 -16.40 2.25
CA TYR A 374 10.61 -16.39 2.08
C TYR A 374 11.02 -15.08 1.45
N GLN A 375 11.77 -14.26 2.19
CA GLN A 375 12.38 -13.04 1.68
C GLN A 375 13.90 -13.24 1.65
N SER A 376 14.54 -12.88 0.54
CA SER A 376 16.00 -12.81 0.47
C SER A 376 16.47 -11.48 -0.10
N GLN A 377 17.63 -11.06 0.34
CA GLN A 377 18.38 -9.94 -0.18
C GLN A 377 19.84 -10.31 -0.24
N GLU A 378 20.44 -10.11 -1.41
CA GLU A 378 21.86 -10.35 -1.65
C GLU A 378 22.48 -9.10 -2.27
N ASN A 379 23.64 -8.68 -1.77
CA ASN A 379 24.41 -7.59 -2.33
C ASN A 379 25.87 -8.02 -2.45
N LEU A 380 26.44 -7.85 -3.63
CA LEU A 380 27.85 -8.09 -3.91
C LEU A 380 28.48 -6.83 -4.49
N LYS A 381 29.46 -6.28 -3.78
CA LYS A 381 30.26 -5.13 -4.23
C LYS A 381 31.71 -5.56 -4.49
N GLN A 382 32.25 -5.14 -5.63
CA GLN A 382 33.61 -5.43 -6.06
C GLN A 382 34.30 -4.12 -6.48
N ASN A 383 35.58 -3.99 -6.09
CA ASN A 383 36.41 -2.90 -6.59
C ASN A 383 36.78 -3.16 -8.06
N MET A 384 36.74 -2.12 -8.89
CA MET A 384 37.06 -2.22 -10.34
C MET A 384 38.27 -1.38 -10.73
N SER A 385 39.01 -0.80 -9.76
CA SER A 385 40.13 0.10 -10.03
C SER A 385 41.46 -0.42 -9.47
N GLY A 386 42.56 -0.18 -10.23
CA GLY A 386 43.93 -0.44 -9.80
C GLY A 386 44.25 -1.88 -9.51
N GLY A 387 45.23 -2.13 -8.66
CA GLY A 387 45.68 -3.47 -8.23
C GLY A 387 44.66 -4.24 -7.38
N LEU A 388 43.50 -3.66 -7.08
CA LEU A 388 42.39 -4.27 -6.33
C LEU A 388 41.23 -4.68 -7.22
N ASN A 389 41.42 -4.71 -8.54
CA ASN A 389 40.35 -5.05 -9.49
C ASN A 389 39.80 -6.47 -9.21
N GLY A 390 38.48 -6.58 -9.08
CA GLY A 390 37.79 -7.81 -8.75
C GLY A 390 37.75 -8.16 -7.25
N LEU A 391 38.45 -7.40 -6.39
CA LEU A 391 38.39 -7.64 -4.95
C LEU A 391 36.97 -7.36 -4.40
N VAL A 392 36.41 -8.34 -3.69
CA VAL A 392 35.11 -8.19 -3.02
C VAL A 392 35.25 -7.22 -1.85
N THR A 393 34.53 -6.11 -1.89
CA THR A 393 34.51 -5.10 -0.83
C THR A 393 33.35 -5.31 0.15
N ARG A 394 32.25 -5.94 -0.33
CA ARG A 394 31.10 -6.34 0.50
C ARG A 394 30.40 -7.55 -0.10
N GLN A 395 30.01 -8.48 0.77
CA GLN A 395 29.08 -9.56 0.45
C GLN A 395 28.04 -9.65 1.55
N LEU A 396 26.78 -9.33 1.19
CA LEU A 396 25.64 -9.44 2.07
C LEU A 396 24.69 -10.51 1.54
N ILE A 397 24.24 -11.40 2.42
CA ILE A 397 23.22 -12.42 2.14
C ILE A 397 22.29 -12.46 3.35
N TYR A 398 21.06 -11.98 3.18
CA TYR A 398 20.03 -12.03 4.21
C TYR A 398 18.85 -12.83 3.71
N LYS A 399 18.46 -13.85 4.48
CA LYS A 399 17.33 -14.73 4.19
C LYS A 399 16.42 -14.81 5.41
N TYR A 400 15.13 -14.60 5.18
CA TYR A 400 14.11 -14.58 6.23
C TYR A 400 12.94 -15.49 5.85
N PRO A 401 13.08 -16.81 6.04
CA PRO A 401 11.94 -17.71 5.99
C PRO A 401 11.02 -17.45 7.19
N SER A 402 9.71 -17.56 6.99
CA SER A 402 8.78 -17.52 8.12
C SER A 402 7.54 -18.34 7.85
N LEU A 403 7.04 -18.99 8.90
CA LEU A 403 5.76 -19.69 8.93
C LEU A 403 4.82 -18.91 9.85
N ARG A 404 3.62 -18.59 9.36
CA ARG A 404 2.62 -17.86 10.14
C ARG A 404 1.27 -18.57 10.09
N PHE A 405 0.64 -18.66 11.26
CA PHE A 405 -0.72 -19.13 11.42
C PHE A 405 -1.56 -18.06 12.09
N SER A 406 -2.73 -17.77 11.54
CA SER A 406 -3.70 -16.85 12.12
C SER A 406 -5.07 -17.53 12.19
N SER A 407 -5.73 -17.45 13.33
CA SER A 407 -7.11 -17.91 13.51
C SER A 407 -7.92 -16.81 14.17
N ALA A 408 -9.01 -16.44 13.55
CA ALA A 408 -9.94 -15.42 14.02
C ALA A 408 -11.36 -15.97 14.10
N LEU A 409 -12.00 -15.76 15.24
CA LEU A 409 -13.38 -16.08 15.53
C LEU A 409 -14.19 -14.81 15.70
N THR A 410 -15.18 -14.59 14.84
CA THR A 410 -16.19 -13.55 15.01
C THR A 410 -17.49 -14.17 15.50
N TYR A 411 -18.03 -13.69 16.61
CA TYR A 411 -19.32 -14.09 17.16
C TYR A 411 -20.28 -12.91 17.25
N LYS A 412 -21.39 -13.01 16.55
CA LYS A 412 -22.47 -12.01 16.51
C LYS A 412 -23.56 -12.39 17.51
N PHE A 413 -23.54 -11.80 18.71
CA PHE A 413 -24.58 -12.06 19.72
C PHE A 413 -25.96 -11.67 19.21
N ASN A 414 -26.04 -10.48 18.63
CA ASN A 414 -27.25 -9.90 18.05
C ASN A 414 -26.88 -8.78 17.05
N ASN A 415 -27.86 -8.05 16.54
CA ASN A 415 -27.63 -6.95 15.60
C ASN A 415 -26.86 -5.73 16.19
N ARG A 416 -26.69 -5.68 17.53
CA ARG A 416 -25.97 -4.60 18.24
C ARG A 416 -24.55 -4.99 18.65
N LEU A 417 -24.32 -6.26 18.99
CA LEU A 417 -23.10 -6.70 19.67
C LEU A 417 -22.40 -7.80 18.88
N THR A 418 -21.15 -7.56 18.52
CA THR A 418 -20.25 -8.50 17.85
C THR A 418 -18.91 -8.51 18.53
N ILE A 419 -18.38 -9.70 18.83
CA ILE A 419 -17.02 -9.90 19.34
C ILE A 419 -16.19 -10.59 18.26
N GLU A 420 -14.93 -10.19 18.15
CA GLU A 420 -13.91 -10.91 17.42
C GLU A 420 -12.73 -11.17 18.34
N SER A 421 -12.21 -12.40 18.33
CA SER A 421 -10.98 -12.77 19.02
C SER A 421 -10.10 -13.60 18.10
N GLY A 422 -8.81 -13.55 18.33
CA GLY A 422 -7.89 -14.30 17.48
C GLY A 422 -6.50 -14.46 18.05
N ILE A 423 -5.77 -15.37 17.41
CA ILE A 423 -4.38 -15.67 17.67
C ILE A 423 -3.58 -15.58 16.37
N VAL A 424 -2.35 -15.06 16.46
CA VAL A 424 -1.37 -15.11 15.37
C VAL A 424 -0.09 -15.71 15.95
N LEU A 425 0.35 -16.80 15.34
CA LEU A 425 1.59 -17.49 15.67
C LEU A 425 2.55 -17.31 14.49
N SER A 426 3.77 -16.88 14.78
CA SER A 426 4.79 -16.68 13.74
C SER A 426 6.09 -17.34 14.18
N ASP A 427 6.61 -18.25 13.37
CA ASP A 427 8.01 -18.65 13.40
C ASP A 427 8.79 -17.76 12.44
N LEU A 428 9.80 -17.08 12.97
CA LEU A 428 10.64 -16.13 12.26
C LEU A 428 12.06 -16.68 12.19
N SER A 429 12.36 -17.38 11.12
CA SER A 429 13.71 -17.91 10.87
C SER A 429 14.58 -16.89 10.15
N TYR A 430 15.88 -16.96 10.33
CA TYR A 430 16.84 -16.06 9.72
C TYR A 430 18.15 -16.77 9.38
N ASN A 431 18.78 -16.35 8.28
CA ASN A 431 20.16 -16.69 7.92
C ASN A 431 20.81 -15.41 7.38
N LEU A 432 21.75 -14.87 8.14
CA LEU A 432 22.30 -13.54 7.94
C LEU A 432 23.81 -13.62 7.78
N LYS A 433 24.32 -13.12 6.66
CA LYS A 433 25.75 -13.03 6.39
C LYS A 433 26.09 -11.64 5.84
N ASP A 434 26.98 -10.90 6.49
CA ASP A 434 27.51 -9.61 6.03
C ASP A 434 29.03 -9.60 6.20
N ASN A 435 29.74 -9.80 5.11
CA ASN A 435 31.18 -9.71 5.02
C ASN A 435 31.56 -8.35 4.43
N ARG A 436 32.51 -7.68 5.04
CA ARG A 436 33.01 -6.38 4.59
C ARG A 436 34.52 -6.36 4.54
N LEU A 437 35.07 -5.66 3.56
CA LEU A 437 36.52 -5.48 3.45
C LEU A 437 37.00 -4.57 4.59
N SER A 438 38.01 -5.07 5.33
CA SER A 438 38.70 -4.28 6.36
C SER A 438 39.69 -3.33 5.72
N SER A 439 40.20 -2.37 6.49
CA SER A 439 41.31 -1.47 6.09
C SER A 439 42.61 -2.20 5.72
N LYS A 440 42.73 -3.46 6.11
CA LYS A 440 43.88 -4.35 5.78
C LYS A 440 43.63 -5.21 4.54
N ASN A 441 42.60 -4.92 3.74
CA ASN A 441 42.18 -5.69 2.58
C ASN A 441 41.84 -7.17 2.87
N VAL A 442 41.40 -7.45 4.10
CA VAL A 442 40.92 -8.79 4.51
C VAL A 442 39.40 -8.70 4.65
N LEU A 443 38.69 -9.67 4.07
CA LEU A 443 37.24 -9.75 4.19
C LEU A 443 36.86 -10.16 5.64
N PHE A 444 36.30 -9.26 6.39
CA PHE A 444 35.92 -9.48 7.77
C PHE A 444 34.43 -9.86 7.87
N ASN A 445 34.14 -10.89 8.63
CA ASN A 445 32.80 -11.37 8.88
C ASN A 445 32.11 -10.48 9.94
N TYR A 446 31.31 -9.55 9.47
CA TYR A 446 30.61 -8.57 10.32
C TYR A 446 29.39 -9.17 11.02
N LEU A 447 28.64 -10.03 10.30
CA LEU A 447 27.47 -10.75 10.79
C LEU A 447 27.45 -12.14 10.14
N ASN A 448 27.33 -13.16 10.96
CA ASN A 448 27.12 -14.54 10.53
C ASN A 448 26.29 -15.22 11.60
N ASP A 449 24.97 -15.21 11.41
CA ASP A 449 24.00 -15.78 12.34
C ASP A 449 22.90 -16.49 11.59
N ASP A 450 22.48 -17.63 12.11
CA ASP A 450 21.30 -18.36 11.68
C ASP A 450 20.52 -18.87 12.88
N GLY A 451 19.22 -19.04 12.70
CA GLY A 451 18.33 -19.50 13.77
C GLY A 451 16.87 -19.16 13.51
N SER A 452 16.07 -19.31 14.55
CA SER A 452 14.66 -18.94 14.54
C SER A 452 14.22 -18.38 15.90
N THR A 453 13.11 -17.66 15.87
CA THR A 453 12.43 -17.18 17.05
C THR A 453 10.91 -17.13 16.80
N ASN A 454 10.14 -17.15 17.88
CA ASN A 454 8.70 -17.13 17.78
C ASN A 454 8.12 -15.78 18.20
N PHE A 455 7.05 -15.39 17.52
CA PHE A 455 6.26 -14.21 17.85
C PHE A 455 4.80 -14.60 17.95
N VAL A 456 4.25 -14.45 19.17
CA VAL A 456 2.87 -14.82 19.51
C VAL A 456 2.05 -13.58 19.75
N GLN A 457 0.89 -13.47 19.10
CA GLN A 457 -0.04 -12.35 19.25
C GLN A 457 -1.43 -12.89 19.60
N LEU A 458 -2.10 -12.26 20.55
CA LEU A 458 -3.48 -12.53 20.96
C LEU A 458 -4.28 -11.24 20.90
N TYR A 459 -5.52 -11.31 20.47
CA TYR A 459 -6.40 -10.14 20.54
C TYR A 459 -7.85 -10.52 20.79
N ALA A 460 -8.57 -9.57 21.38
CA ALA A 460 -10.01 -9.60 21.49
C ALA A 460 -10.57 -8.20 21.30
N GLN A 461 -11.68 -8.07 20.56
CA GLN A 461 -12.33 -6.79 20.32
C GLN A 461 -13.84 -6.92 20.23
N LEU A 462 -14.52 -5.88 20.68
CA LEU A 462 -15.97 -5.76 20.73
C LEU A 462 -16.41 -4.61 19.83
N LEU A 463 -17.38 -4.86 18.95
CA LEU A 463 -18.14 -3.84 18.25
C LEU A 463 -19.52 -3.75 18.88
N ALA A 464 -19.87 -2.59 19.45
CA ALA A 464 -21.18 -2.31 20.01
C ALA A 464 -21.86 -1.18 19.23
N LYS A 465 -23.04 -1.46 18.69
CA LYS A 465 -23.95 -0.48 18.09
C LYS A 465 -24.94 0.00 19.15
N LEU A 466 -24.60 1.10 19.81
CA LEU A 466 -25.40 1.65 20.92
C LEU A 466 -26.75 2.19 20.40
N SER A 467 -26.76 2.68 19.16
CA SER A 467 -27.97 3.07 18.43
C SER A 467 -27.76 2.92 16.93
N SER A 468 -28.76 3.26 16.12
CA SER A 468 -28.61 3.31 14.66
C SER A 468 -27.54 4.32 14.19
N LYS A 469 -27.14 5.27 15.05
CA LYS A 469 -26.21 6.36 14.75
C LYS A 469 -24.92 6.31 15.53
N ILE A 470 -24.81 5.51 16.58
CA ILE A 470 -23.64 5.46 17.46
C ILE A 470 -23.08 4.04 17.49
N LYS A 471 -21.80 3.93 17.15
CA LYS A 471 -21.04 2.68 17.20
C LYS A 471 -19.76 2.91 18.00
N THR A 472 -19.33 1.91 18.75
CA THR A 472 -18.06 1.94 19.48
C THR A 472 -17.36 0.61 19.34
N THR A 473 -16.03 0.64 19.31
CA THR A 473 -15.17 -0.54 19.40
C THR A 473 -14.26 -0.43 20.61
N ILE A 474 -14.09 -1.52 21.32
CA ILE A 474 -13.14 -1.68 22.42
C ILE A 474 -12.35 -2.93 22.11
N GLY A 475 -11.04 -2.87 22.25
CA GLY A 475 -10.18 -4.00 21.97
C GLY A 475 -8.92 -4.02 22.79
N LEU A 476 -8.38 -5.21 22.92
CA LEU A 476 -7.11 -5.47 23.58
C LEU A 476 -6.28 -6.36 22.66
N HIS A 477 -5.05 -5.97 22.42
CA HIS A 477 -4.06 -6.78 21.73
C HIS A 477 -2.88 -7.01 22.68
N GLN A 478 -2.35 -8.22 22.68
CA GLN A 478 -1.17 -8.59 23.46
C GLN A 478 -0.25 -9.42 22.60
N TYR A 479 1.06 -9.24 22.77
CA TYR A 479 2.02 -10.12 22.16
C TYR A 479 3.21 -10.45 23.07
N LYS A 480 3.90 -11.53 22.68
CA LYS A 480 5.18 -11.95 23.25
C LYS A 480 6.16 -12.29 22.14
N PHE A 481 7.37 -11.71 22.21
CA PHE A 481 8.49 -12.00 21.32
C PHE A 481 9.52 -12.86 22.05
N LEU A 482 9.74 -14.10 21.59
CA LEU A 482 10.50 -15.09 22.37
C LEU A 482 12.04 -14.95 22.23
N LEU A 483 12.54 -14.08 21.34
CA LEU A 483 13.97 -13.83 21.22
C LEU A 483 14.57 -13.21 22.49
N ASN A 484 13.80 -12.35 23.16
CA ASN A 484 14.21 -11.60 24.34
C ASN A 484 13.09 -11.45 25.39
N ASP A 485 12.02 -12.25 25.27
CA ASP A 485 10.85 -12.25 26.13
C ASP A 485 10.09 -10.91 26.21
N ALA A 486 10.32 -9.99 25.26
CA ALA A 486 9.62 -8.72 25.21
C ALA A 486 8.11 -8.92 25.01
N THR A 487 7.31 -8.17 25.76
CA THR A 487 5.85 -8.19 25.72
C THR A 487 5.28 -6.81 25.55
N ALA A 488 4.09 -6.71 24.95
CA ALA A 488 3.31 -5.47 24.97
C ALA A 488 1.82 -5.78 25.14
N LEU A 489 1.14 -4.89 25.86
CA LEU A 489 -0.30 -4.87 26.04
C LEU A 489 -0.85 -3.57 25.46
N GLU A 490 -1.77 -3.70 24.50
CA GLU A 490 -2.22 -2.61 23.63
C GLU A 490 -3.73 -2.43 23.70
N PRO A 491 -4.25 -1.65 24.69
CA PRO A 491 -5.66 -1.28 24.74
C PRO A 491 -6.00 -0.29 23.61
N ARG A 492 -7.19 -0.44 23.04
CA ARG A 492 -7.69 0.36 21.93
C ARG A 492 -9.18 0.64 22.08
N TRP A 493 -9.58 1.84 21.70
CA TRP A 493 -10.98 2.26 21.71
C TRP A 493 -11.26 3.20 20.56
N ALA A 494 -12.44 3.10 19.95
CA ALA A 494 -12.92 4.05 18.97
C ALA A 494 -14.44 4.25 19.09
N LEU A 495 -14.90 5.46 18.77
CA LEU A 495 -16.29 5.87 18.73
C LEU A 495 -16.59 6.50 17.38
N HIS A 496 -17.77 6.18 16.84
CA HIS A 496 -18.33 6.78 15.63
C HIS A 496 -19.76 7.20 15.91
N MET A 497 -20.09 8.46 15.66
CA MET A 497 -21.39 9.05 15.94
C MET A 497 -21.90 9.87 14.76
N GLU A 498 -23.10 9.53 14.26
CA GLU A 498 -23.80 10.31 13.26
C GLU A 498 -24.74 11.31 13.94
N SER A 499 -24.62 12.57 13.59
CA SER A 499 -25.55 13.62 14.05
C SER A 499 -26.90 13.58 13.33
N LYS A 500 -27.87 14.33 13.83
CA LYS A 500 -29.19 14.48 13.17
C LYS A 500 -29.08 15.20 11.84
N TRP A 501 -28.14 16.10 11.66
CA TRP A 501 -27.87 16.88 10.43
C TRP A 501 -26.93 16.20 9.43
N GLY A 502 -26.57 14.93 9.66
CA GLY A 502 -25.76 14.15 8.73
C GLY A 502 -24.24 14.30 8.89
N GLY A 503 -23.76 15.09 9.84
CA GLY A 503 -22.36 15.14 10.22
C GLY A 503 -21.93 13.89 10.99
N ILE A 504 -20.71 13.43 10.78
CA ILE A 504 -20.13 12.25 11.41
C ILE A 504 -18.95 12.67 12.29
N PHE A 505 -19.03 12.41 13.57
CA PHE A 505 -17.93 12.55 14.52
C PHE A 505 -17.32 11.18 14.77
N SER A 506 -16.01 11.06 14.67
CA SER A 506 -15.29 9.84 15.05
C SER A 506 -14.07 10.19 15.88
N THR A 507 -13.80 9.39 16.89
CA THR A 507 -12.60 9.52 17.72
C THR A 507 -12.04 8.14 18.05
N GLY A 508 -10.74 8.05 18.25
CA GLY A 508 -10.08 6.82 18.60
C GLY A 508 -8.81 7.06 19.39
N VAL A 509 -8.54 6.14 20.29
CA VAL A 509 -7.28 6.07 21.05
C VAL A 509 -6.76 4.64 21.05
N GLY A 510 -5.45 4.49 21.12
CA GLY A 510 -4.85 3.16 21.17
C GLY A 510 -3.36 3.19 21.41
N VAL A 511 -2.89 2.14 22.07
CA VAL A 511 -1.47 1.82 22.17
C VAL A 511 -1.13 0.90 21.01
N HIS A 512 -0.03 1.17 20.36
CA HIS A 512 0.50 0.41 19.24
C HIS A 512 1.99 0.22 19.42
N SER A 513 2.52 -0.94 19.11
CA SER A 513 3.95 -1.19 19.16
C SER A 513 4.42 -2.02 17.97
N ARG A 514 5.73 -1.96 17.71
CA ARG A 514 6.37 -2.66 16.61
C ARG A 514 7.72 -3.21 17.03
N LEU A 515 7.94 -4.46 16.65
CA LEU A 515 9.25 -5.10 16.74
C LEU A 515 10.20 -4.50 15.69
N GLU A 516 11.44 -4.34 16.04
CA GLU A 516 12.48 -4.12 15.06
C GLU A 516 12.73 -5.41 14.24
N PRO A 517 13.30 -5.31 13.03
CA PRO A 517 13.77 -6.48 12.31
C PRO A 517 14.72 -7.34 13.16
N VAL A 518 14.65 -8.66 13.02
CA VAL A 518 15.48 -9.60 13.80
C VAL A 518 16.96 -9.26 13.71
N SER A 519 17.42 -8.80 12.56
CA SER A 519 18.81 -8.38 12.33
C SER A 519 19.29 -7.24 13.24
N VAL A 520 18.40 -6.39 13.73
CA VAL A 520 18.75 -5.31 14.68
C VAL A 520 19.13 -5.86 16.05
N TYR A 521 18.39 -6.89 16.52
CA TYR A 521 18.67 -7.57 17.79
C TYR A 521 19.96 -8.36 17.74
N LEU A 522 20.35 -8.87 16.57
CA LEU A 522 21.53 -9.72 16.38
C LEU A 522 22.81 -8.94 16.06
N PHE A 523 22.76 -7.60 16.09
CA PHE A 523 23.94 -6.78 15.90
C PHE A 523 25.08 -7.18 16.84
N LYS A 524 26.29 -7.38 16.28
CA LYS A 524 27.50 -7.77 17.03
C LYS A 524 28.48 -6.62 17.16
N ARG A 525 28.96 -6.41 18.38
CA ARG A 525 30.08 -5.53 18.66
C ARG A 525 31.30 -6.38 19.01
N TYR A 526 32.33 -6.32 18.20
CA TYR A 526 33.54 -7.10 18.38
C TYR A 526 34.55 -6.34 19.25
N ALA A 527 35.20 -7.06 20.15
CA ALA A 527 36.36 -6.61 20.91
C ALA A 527 37.65 -6.87 20.13
N THR A 528 38.78 -6.27 20.55
CA THR A 528 40.10 -6.42 19.92
C THR A 528 40.64 -7.86 19.97
N ASN A 529 40.19 -8.65 20.92
CA ASN A 529 40.57 -10.08 21.06
C ASN A 529 39.70 -11.03 20.21
N GLY A 530 38.79 -10.49 19.37
CA GLY A 530 37.90 -11.27 18.50
C GLY A 530 36.60 -11.76 19.20
N SER A 531 36.46 -11.60 20.51
CA SER A 531 35.15 -11.86 21.18
C SER A 531 34.11 -10.84 20.78
N PHE A 532 32.84 -11.19 20.89
CA PHE A 532 31.73 -10.26 20.58
C PHE A 532 30.65 -10.22 21.66
N THR A 533 29.91 -9.14 21.67
CA THR A 533 28.66 -8.97 22.43
C THR A 533 27.52 -8.66 21.46
N GLN A 534 26.28 -8.94 21.87
CA GLN A 534 25.06 -8.57 21.14
C GLN A 534 24.29 -7.53 21.97
N PRO A 535 24.73 -6.27 21.97
CA PRO A 535 24.21 -5.25 22.87
C PRO A 535 22.75 -4.91 22.63
N ASN A 536 22.26 -5.10 21.40
CA ASN A 536 20.88 -4.77 21.02
C ASN A 536 19.88 -5.92 21.26
N LYS A 537 20.33 -7.09 21.75
CA LYS A 537 19.47 -8.27 21.92
C LYS A 537 18.24 -8.00 22.79
N ASN A 538 18.39 -7.17 23.82
CA ASN A 538 17.35 -6.91 24.82
C ASN A 538 16.60 -5.58 24.60
N ILE A 539 16.68 -4.95 23.41
CA ILE A 539 15.86 -3.77 23.15
C ILE A 539 14.38 -4.15 23.11
N ASN A 540 13.55 -3.28 23.65
CA ASN A 540 12.10 -3.44 23.62
C ASN A 540 11.51 -2.94 22.28
N PRO A 541 10.32 -3.38 21.92
CA PRO A 541 9.58 -2.80 20.81
C PRO A 541 9.35 -1.30 21.00
N GLY A 542 9.49 -0.53 19.94
CA GLY A 542 9.04 0.86 19.93
C GLY A 542 7.51 0.92 20.08
N SER A 543 7.01 1.86 20.86
CA SER A 543 5.58 2.00 21.14
C SER A 543 5.07 3.41 20.83
N ALA A 544 3.79 3.53 20.45
CA ALA A 544 3.12 4.79 20.20
C ALA A 544 1.72 4.80 20.83
N PHE A 545 1.38 5.88 21.52
CA PHE A 545 0.03 6.18 21.92
C PHE A 545 -0.61 7.10 20.87
N HIS A 546 -1.64 6.62 20.19
CA HIS A 546 -2.40 7.38 19.21
C HIS A 546 -3.65 7.97 19.82
N TYR A 547 -3.88 9.23 19.53
CA TYR A 547 -5.14 9.93 19.77
C TYR A 547 -5.58 10.63 18.50
N VAL A 548 -6.82 10.41 18.07
CA VAL A 548 -7.36 10.99 16.84
C VAL A 548 -8.82 11.37 17.02
N ALA A 549 -9.21 12.50 16.45
CA ALA A 549 -10.59 12.95 16.37
C ALA A 549 -10.88 13.48 14.97
N SER A 550 -12.05 13.18 14.43
CA SER A 550 -12.43 13.63 13.08
C SER A 550 -13.89 14.05 13.01
N TYR A 551 -14.15 14.97 12.11
CA TYR A 551 -15.49 15.38 11.69
C TYR A 551 -15.61 15.26 10.17
N GLU A 552 -16.62 14.52 9.71
CA GLU A 552 -16.95 14.39 8.29
C GLU A 552 -18.36 14.95 8.04
N GLN A 553 -18.49 15.79 7.02
CA GLN A 553 -19.75 16.33 6.57
C GLN A 553 -19.97 16.04 5.09
N LYS A 554 -21.11 15.46 4.75
CA LYS A 554 -21.58 15.38 3.37
C LYS A 554 -22.17 16.72 2.96
N ILE A 555 -21.61 17.29 1.91
CA ILE A 555 -22.14 18.52 1.29
C ILE A 555 -23.33 18.17 0.38
N ASN A 556 -23.23 17.03 -0.31
CA ASN A 556 -24.30 16.43 -1.11
C ASN A 556 -24.04 14.92 -1.26
N ASP A 557 -24.88 14.21 -2.01
CA ASP A 557 -24.78 12.74 -2.19
C ASP A 557 -23.44 12.28 -2.79
N LYS A 558 -22.67 13.16 -3.42
CA LYS A 558 -21.45 12.82 -4.15
C LYS A 558 -20.20 13.56 -3.63
N THR A 559 -20.36 14.47 -2.67
CA THR A 559 -19.26 15.31 -2.18
C THR A 559 -19.23 15.29 -0.66
N LYS A 560 -18.07 15.07 -0.08
CA LYS A 560 -17.83 15.14 1.36
C LYS A 560 -16.58 15.97 1.70
N VAL A 561 -16.60 16.50 2.91
CA VAL A 561 -15.44 17.16 3.54
C VAL A 561 -15.18 16.45 4.86
N LYS A 562 -13.92 16.10 5.13
CA LYS A 562 -13.47 15.52 6.40
C LYS A 562 -12.33 16.35 6.96
N LEU A 563 -12.42 16.68 8.23
CA LEU A 563 -11.35 17.26 9.03
C LEU A 563 -10.92 16.23 10.07
N GLU A 564 -9.63 16.04 10.25
CA GLU A 564 -9.10 15.11 11.24
C GLU A 564 -7.90 15.74 11.98
N ALA A 565 -7.88 15.64 13.31
CA ALA A 565 -6.79 16.08 14.17
C ALA A 565 -6.21 14.87 14.90
N TYR A 566 -4.89 14.83 15.09
CA TYR A 566 -4.23 13.73 15.76
C TYR A 566 -3.04 14.15 16.61
N ILE A 567 -2.73 13.31 17.60
CA ILE A 567 -1.49 13.33 18.38
C ILE A 567 -1.00 11.87 18.49
N GLN A 568 0.30 11.67 18.27
CA GLN A 568 0.98 10.39 18.45
C GLN A 568 2.21 10.64 19.34
N ASN A 569 2.23 10.02 20.52
CA ASN A 569 3.37 10.07 21.42
C ASN A 569 4.10 8.72 21.34
N LEU A 570 5.33 8.73 20.85
CA LEU A 570 6.17 7.55 20.72
C LEU A 570 7.07 7.42 21.96
N THR A 571 7.17 6.21 22.46
CA THR A 571 7.97 5.85 23.62
C THR A 571 8.79 4.60 23.32
N SER A 572 9.76 4.30 24.17
CA SER A 572 10.66 3.16 23.96
C SER A 572 11.34 3.18 22.58
N VAL A 573 11.61 4.36 22.05
CA VAL A 573 12.26 4.51 20.74
C VAL A 573 13.73 4.13 20.84
N PRO A 574 14.23 3.18 20.03
CA PRO A 574 15.65 2.85 20.00
C PRO A 574 16.50 4.02 19.50
N ILE A 575 17.46 4.44 20.31
CA ILE A 575 18.42 5.51 20.05
C ILE A 575 19.83 5.06 20.38
N ASP A 576 20.85 5.80 19.93
CA ASP A 576 22.24 5.58 20.31
C ASP A 576 22.45 5.76 21.82
N THR A 577 23.22 4.88 22.43
CA THR A 577 23.60 4.94 23.87
C THR A 577 24.51 6.10 24.20
N ALA A 578 25.22 6.69 23.24
CA ALA A 578 26.07 7.85 23.46
C ALA A 578 25.26 9.09 23.86
N TYR A 579 25.70 9.83 24.87
CA TYR A 579 24.99 11.01 25.38
C TYR A 579 24.71 12.06 24.30
N ASN A 580 25.68 12.31 23.41
CA ASN A 580 25.54 13.18 22.24
C ASN A 580 25.29 12.37 20.95
N GLY A 581 24.78 11.14 21.07
CA GLY A 581 24.46 10.31 19.93
C GLY A 581 23.34 10.94 19.10
N THR A 582 23.50 10.92 17.78
CA THR A 582 22.57 11.54 16.83
C THR A 582 21.61 10.56 16.20
N TYR A 583 21.86 9.25 16.37
CA TYR A 583 21.05 8.20 15.79
C TYR A 583 19.73 8.00 16.55
N SER A 584 18.64 7.96 15.78
CA SER A 584 17.33 7.49 16.21
C SER A 584 16.71 6.66 15.11
N ILE A 585 16.09 5.54 15.46
CA ILE A 585 15.37 4.68 14.51
C ILE A 585 14.27 5.42 13.75
N LEU A 586 13.75 6.52 14.31
CA LEU A 586 12.72 7.35 13.69
C LEU A 586 13.22 8.12 12.45
N ASN A 587 14.55 8.21 12.25
CA ASN A 587 15.17 8.88 11.11
C ASN A 587 15.72 7.89 10.08
N THR A 588 15.30 6.63 10.12
CA THR A 588 15.76 5.61 9.18
C THR A 588 14.57 4.99 8.45
N SER A 589 14.77 4.61 7.20
CA SER A 589 13.77 3.91 6.39
C SER A 589 14.02 2.41 6.30
N GLY A 590 15.23 1.96 6.64
CA GLY A 590 15.62 0.54 6.54
C GLY A 590 17.05 0.31 7.04
N GLY A 591 17.51 -0.91 6.84
CA GLY A 591 18.88 -1.34 7.18
C GLY A 591 19.10 -1.70 8.65
N ILE A 592 20.27 -2.24 8.93
CA ILE A 592 20.72 -2.59 10.28
C ILE A 592 21.53 -1.44 10.84
N PRO A 593 21.14 -0.87 12.00
CA PRO A 593 21.94 0.14 12.65
C PRO A 593 23.27 -0.46 13.14
N LEU A 594 24.36 0.27 12.95
CA LEU A 594 25.68 -0.09 13.44
C LEU A 594 25.96 0.45 14.84
N ASN A 595 24.94 0.92 15.53
CA ASN A 595 25.00 1.55 16.84
C ASN A 595 24.55 0.58 17.93
N VAL A 596 25.12 0.74 19.11
CA VAL A 596 24.55 0.16 20.33
C VAL A 596 23.34 0.99 20.70
N LEU A 597 22.18 0.33 20.82
CA LEU A 597 20.89 0.98 21.01
C LEU A 597 20.34 0.79 22.43
N GLU A 598 19.59 1.78 22.87
CA GLU A 598 18.75 1.71 24.07
C GLU A 598 17.37 2.31 23.81
N ASN A 599 16.34 1.89 24.56
CA ASN A 599 14.96 2.36 24.44
C ASN A 599 14.69 3.65 25.23
N ALA A 600 15.59 4.62 25.19
CA ALA A 600 15.48 5.89 25.93
C ALA A 600 14.92 7.04 25.10
N GLY A 601 14.73 6.84 23.79
CA GLY A 601 14.22 7.87 22.89
C GLY A 601 12.71 8.08 23.01
N LEU A 602 12.27 9.29 22.68
CA LEU A 602 10.87 9.68 22.58
C LEU A 602 10.59 10.27 21.20
N GLY A 603 9.32 10.21 20.78
CA GLY A 603 8.83 10.90 19.58
C GLY A 603 7.48 11.57 19.85
N LYS A 604 7.18 12.62 19.09
CA LYS A 604 5.89 13.32 19.15
C LYS A 604 5.50 13.84 17.79
N ASN A 605 4.38 13.32 17.28
CA ASN A 605 3.78 13.78 16.04
C ASN A 605 2.39 14.32 16.34
N LYS A 606 2.05 15.46 15.76
CA LYS A 606 0.73 16.09 15.88
C LYS A 606 0.38 16.77 14.57
N GLY A 607 -0.88 16.83 14.22
CA GLY A 607 -1.28 17.48 12.97
C GLY A 607 -2.77 17.61 12.78
N LEU A 608 -3.10 18.31 11.70
CA LEU A 608 -4.45 18.58 11.22
C LEU A 608 -4.53 18.20 9.75
N GLU A 609 -5.55 17.46 9.38
CA GLU A 609 -5.75 16.92 8.02
C GLU A 609 -7.12 17.33 7.49
N LEU A 610 -7.14 17.79 6.23
CA LEU A 610 -8.35 18.11 5.48
C LEU A 610 -8.46 17.19 4.27
N THR A 611 -9.64 16.63 4.05
CA THR A 611 -9.98 15.89 2.82
C THR A 611 -11.27 16.46 2.24
N ILE A 612 -11.23 16.83 0.97
CA ILE A 612 -12.40 17.22 0.18
C ILE A 612 -12.50 16.24 -0.98
N GLU A 613 -13.57 15.47 -1.05
CA GLU A 613 -13.73 14.41 -2.03
C GLU A 613 -15.06 14.51 -2.75
N LYS A 614 -15.01 14.47 -4.07
CA LYS A 614 -16.15 14.24 -4.93
C LYS A 614 -16.00 12.88 -5.60
N PHE A 615 -16.89 11.95 -5.25
CA PHE A 615 -16.97 10.66 -5.91
C PHE A 615 -17.32 10.81 -7.39
N TYR A 616 -16.86 9.82 -8.19
CA TYR A 616 -17.15 9.82 -9.61
C TYR A 616 -18.66 9.96 -9.87
N SER A 617 -19.03 11.04 -10.51
CA SER A 617 -20.39 11.33 -10.94
C SER A 617 -20.39 12.31 -12.11
N LYS A 618 -21.30 12.13 -13.07
CA LYS A 618 -21.36 12.95 -14.29
C LYS A 618 -20.01 13.04 -15.00
N ASN A 619 -19.28 11.90 -15.03
CA ASN A 619 -17.95 11.73 -15.66
C ASN A 619 -16.85 12.62 -15.06
N PHE A 620 -16.98 13.02 -13.80
CA PHE A 620 -16.05 13.92 -13.14
C PHE A 620 -15.86 13.53 -11.66
N TYR A 621 -14.63 13.62 -11.17
CA TYR A 621 -14.28 13.41 -9.77
C TYR A 621 -13.08 14.26 -9.35
N TYR A 622 -12.92 14.48 -8.05
CA TYR A 622 -11.72 15.06 -7.47
C TYR A 622 -11.51 14.56 -6.04
N LEU A 623 -10.24 14.57 -5.64
CA LEU A 623 -9.78 14.34 -4.28
C LEU A 623 -8.72 15.39 -3.96
N ILE A 624 -9.01 16.27 -3.01
CA ILE A 624 -8.10 17.30 -2.53
C ILE A 624 -7.81 17.00 -1.07
N THR A 625 -6.53 16.89 -0.73
CA THR A 625 -6.08 16.65 0.64
C THR A 625 -5.03 17.67 1.03
N ALA A 626 -5.05 18.08 2.29
CA ALA A 626 -4.05 18.94 2.89
C ALA A 626 -3.77 18.50 4.33
N SER A 627 -2.54 18.57 4.75
CA SER A 627 -2.10 18.19 6.09
C SER A 627 -1.08 19.20 6.60
N LEU A 628 -1.23 19.61 7.84
CA LEU A 628 -0.25 20.41 8.59
C LEU A 628 0.21 19.55 9.77
N PHE A 629 1.51 19.40 9.96
CA PHE A 629 2.02 18.55 11.03
C PHE A 629 3.39 18.97 11.56
N ASP A 630 3.69 18.52 12.77
CA ASP A 630 4.98 18.67 13.44
C ASP A 630 5.40 17.31 13.99
N ALA A 631 6.58 16.83 13.54
CA ALA A 631 7.14 15.52 13.90
C ALA A 631 8.54 15.68 14.49
N LYS A 632 8.67 15.40 15.77
CA LYS A 632 9.91 15.58 16.55
C LYS A 632 10.29 14.32 17.28
N TYR A 633 11.59 14.20 17.59
CA TYR A 633 12.13 13.15 18.42
C TYR A 633 13.11 13.71 19.45
N GLN A 634 13.37 12.94 20.50
CA GLN A 634 14.27 13.28 21.57
C GLN A 634 15.31 12.17 21.74
N ASN A 635 16.57 12.54 21.78
CA ASN A 635 17.70 11.66 22.08
C ASN A 635 18.00 11.62 23.59
N LYS A 636 19.07 10.92 23.97
CA LYS A 636 19.51 10.76 25.37
C LYS A 636 19.80 12.08 26.10
N ASN A 637 20.26 13.09 25.38
CA ASN A 637 20.50 14.44 25.91
C ASN A 637 19.21 15.23 26.23
N LYS A 638 18.03 14.63 25.98
CA LYS A 638 16.70 15.23 26.19
C LYS A 638 16.40 16.48 25.36
N ILE A 639 17.13 16.70 24.26
CA ILE A 639 16.87 17.79 23.33
C ILE A 639 15.90 17.30 22.25
N TRP A 640 14.88 18.10 21.95
CA TRP A 640 13.95 17.84 20.86
C TRP A 640 14.50 18.30 19.52
N HIS A 641 14.57 17.38 18.55
CA HIS A 641 15.01 17.62 17.18
C HIS A 641 13.87 17.30 16.21
N ASN A 642 13.88 17.93 15.04
CA ASN A 642 13.00 17.52 13.97
C ASN A 642 13.38 16.12 13.48
N THR A 643 12.38 15.26 13.17
CA THR A 643 12.67 14.10 12.34
C THR A 643 13.03 14.55 10.92
N ILE A 644 13.77 13.75 10.17
CA ILE A 644 14.04 14.06 8.75
C ILE A 644 12.76 14.11 7.93
N TYR A 645 11.66 13.53 8.43
CA TYR A 645 10.34 13.49 7.80
C TYR A 645 9.41 14.63 8.26
N ASN A 646 9.90 15.59 9.05
CA ASN A 646 9.10 16.74 9.49
C ASN A 646 8.98 17.78 8.35
N ASN A 647 8.17 17.43 7.34
CA ASN A 647 7.92 18.31 6.19
C ASN A 647 7.03 19.50 6.51
N SER A 648 6.47 19.57 7.71
CA SER A 648 5.53 20.59 8.22
C SER A 648 4.17 20.60 7.52
N TYR A 649 4.10 20.33 6.23
CA TYR A 649 2.86 20.21 5.47
C TYR A 649 2.97 19.26 4.28
N ALA A 650 1.82 18.71 3.87
CA ALA A 650 1.67 17.94 2.66
C ALA A 650 0.28 18.18 2.05
N GLY A 651 0.19 18.20 0.74
CA GLY A 651 -1.04 18.37 0.00
C GLY A 651 -1.07 17.59 -1.30
N ASN A 652 -2.26 17.20 -1.72
CA ASN A 652 -2.51 16.55 -2.99
C ASN A 652 -3.82 17.06 -3.59
N ALA A 653 -3.82 17.27 -4.90
CA ALA A 653 -5.02 17.53 -5.67
C ALA A 653 -5.07 16.58 -6.86
N LEU A 654 -6.03 15.66 -6.83
CA LEU A 654 -6.30 14.72 -7.90
C LEU A 654 -7.63 15.10 -8.56
N ILE A 655 -7.64 15.34 -9.86
CA ILE A 655 -8.81 15.74 -10.63
C ILE A 655 -8.88 14.90 -11.90
N GLY A 656 -10.06 14.36 -12.20
CA GLY A 656 -10.25 13.54 -13.38
C GLY A 656 -11.58 13.79 -14.09
N LYS A 657 -11.51 13.80 -15.41
CA LYS A 657 -12.66 13.95 -16.33
C LYS A 657 -12.63 12.86 -17.38
N GLU A 658 -13.80 12.26 -17.61
CA GLU A 658 -14.04 11.32 -18.68
C GLU A 658 -14.97 11.94 -19.73
N PHE A 659 -14.59 11.82 -20.99
CA PHE A 659 -15.36 12.26 -22.16
C PHE A 659 -15.89 11.03 -22.87
N LYS A 660 -17.20 10.89 -22.91
CA LYS A 660 -17.89 9.81 -23.63
C LYS A 660 -17.86 10.09 -25.12
N LEU A 661 -17.49 9.08 -25.89
CA LEU A 661 -17.45 9.12 -27.35
C LEU A 661 -18.50 8.16 -27.94
N LYS A 662 -18.66 8.18 -29.26
CA LYS A 662 -19.53 7.25 -29.98
C LYS A 662 -19.11 5.78 -29.72
N LYS A 663 -20.05 4.84 -29.86
CA LYS A 663 -19.84 3.39 -29.64
C LYS A 663 -19.33 3.04 -28.25
N ASN A 664 -19.76 3.79 -27.21
CA ASN A 664 -19.37 3.62 -25.82
C ASN A 664 -17.83 3.66 -25.57
N ASN A 665 -17.07 4.30 -26.46
CA ASN A 665 -15.68 4.62 -26.23
C ASN A 665 -15.56 5.80 -25.27
N SER A 666 -14.40 5.99 -24.66
CA SER A 666 -14.16 7.14 -23.80
C SER A 666 -12.70 7.60 -23.82
N ILE A 667 -12.51 8.88 -23.53
CA ILE A 667 -11.22 9.47 -23.23
C ILE A 667 -11.26 9.90 -21.78
N SER A 668 -10.24 9.54 -20.99
CA SER A 668 -10.06 10.00 -19.62
C SER A 668 -8.79 10.84 -19.51
N ILE A 669 -8.91 11.96 -18.81
CA ILE A 669 -7.79 12.84 -18.48
C ILE A 669 -7.78 12.99 -16.97
N ASN A 670 -6.65 12.68 -16.35
CA ASN A 670 -6.45 12.80 -14.91
C ASN A 670 -5.19 13.63 -14.65
N ILE A 671 -5.28 14.56 -13.71
CA ILE A 671 -4.19 15.41 -13.28
C ILE A 671 -4.02 15.21 -11.79
N ARG A 672 -2.79 15.07 -11.34
CA ARG A 672 -2.43 15.01 -9.94
C ARG A 672 -1.36 16.05 -9.65
N TYR A 673 -1.57 16.84 -8.62
CA TYR A 673 -0.59 17.77 -8.08
C TYR A 673 -0.23 17.34 -6.66
N LEU A 674 1.05 17.15 -6.42
CA LEU A 674 1.63 16.82 -5.12
C LEU A 674 2.44 18.01 -4.64
N LEU A 675 2.28 18.37 -3.38
CA LEU A 675 3.04 19.43 -2.72
C LEU A 675 3.39 19.00 -1.29
N ARG A 676 4.61 19.22 -0.85
CA ARG A 676 5.01 19.10 0.56
C ARG A 676 6.19 20.00 0.87
N GLY A 677 6.37 20.33 2.12
CA GLY A 677 7.61 20.93 2.58
C GLY A 677 8.81 20.02 2.33
N GLY A 678 9.99 20.57 2.22
CA GLY A 678 11.23 19.82 2.10
C GLY A 678 11.50 18.93 3.31
N ASN A 679 12.30 17.90 3.16
CA ASN A 679 12.78 17.10 4.30
C ASN A 679 13.73 17.93 5.16
N CYS A 680 13.66 17.74 6.49
CA CYS A 680 14.67 18.29 7.39
C CYS A 680 16.00 17.57 7.22
N TYR A 681 17.10 18.28 7.34
CA TYR A 681 18.44 17.72 7.22
C TYR A 681 19.44 18.42 8.13
N THR A 682 20.55 17.72 8.41
CA THR A 682 21.72 18.25 9.09
C THR A 682 22.66 18.85 8.05
N PRO A 683 23.02 20.13 8.12
CA PRO A 683 23.85 20.76 7.09
C PRO A 683 25.26 20.17 7.05
N ILE A 684 25.89 20.26 5.88
CA ILE A 684 27.26 19.83 5.67
C ILE A 684 28.22 20.90 6.22
N ASN A 685 29.17 20.47 7.06
CA ASN A 685 30.32 21.29 7.43
C ASN A 685 31.33 21.30 6.27
N LEU A 686 31.26 22.30 5.41
CA LEU A 686 32.10 22.39 4.21
C LEU A 686 33.58 22.39 4.53
N LYS A 687 33.99 23.14 5.57
CA LYS A 687 35.43 23.25 5.98
C LYS A 687 36.00 21.90 6.37
N GLU A 688 35.30 21.17 7.24
CA GLU A 688 35.72 19.82 7.66
C GLU A 688 35.61 18.80 6.51
N SER A 689 34.60 18.93 5.62
CA SER A 689 34.46 18.09 4.46
C SER A 689 35.61 18.24 3.46
N ILE A 690 36.08 19.45 3.24
CA ILE A 690 37.29 19.72 2.44
C ILE A 690 38.53 19.10 3.09
N ALA A 691 38.70 19.31 4.40
CA ALA A 691 39.87 18.78 5.12
C ALA A 691 39.96 17.25 5.11
N ARG A 692 38.78 16.55 5.16
CA ARG A 692 38.70 15.07 5.20
C ARG A 692 38.36 14.44 3.86
N SER A 693 38.19 15.21 2.80
CA SER A 693 37.83 14.76 1.46
C SER A 693 36.56 13.86 1.42
N THR A 694 35.63 14.08 2.34
CA THR A 694 34.38 13.33 2.46
C THR A 694 33.28 14.21 3.04
N THR A 695 32.01 13.82 2.90
CA THR A 695 30.89 14.56 3.50
C THR A 695 30.93 14.46 5.03
N ILE A 696 31.08 15.59 5.70
CA ILE A 696 31.01 15.72 7.16
C ILE A 696 29.83 16.61 7.49
N LEU A 697 28.93 16.14 8.34
CA LEU A 697 27.75 16.85 8.78
C LEU A 697 28.05 17.69 10.04
N ASP A 698 27.41 18.85 10.15
CA ASP A 698 27.46 19.70 11.34
C ASP A 698 26.38 19.25 12.35
N TYR A 699 26.72 18.29 13.19
CA TYR A 699 25.79 17.75 14.18
C TYR A 699 25.39 18.72 15.29
N THR A 700 25.99 19.91 15.37
CA THR A 700 25.51 20.98 16.28
C THR A 700 24.18 21.56 15.77
N LYS A 701 23.88 21.36 14.48
CA LYS A 701 22.64 21.77 13.78
C LYS A 701 21.84 20.56 13.32
N LEU A 702 21.68 19.56 14.18
CA LEU A 702 21.01 18.30 13.84
C LEU A 702 19.56 18.53 13.38
N ASN A 703 19.28 18.24 12.10
CA ASN A 703 17.98 18.40 11.42
C ASN A 703 17.34 19.79 11.58
N THR A 704 18.15 20.86 11.63
CA THR A 704 17.64 22.24 11.76
C THR A 704 17.31 22.88 10.43
N GLU A 705 17.97 22.45 9.36
CA GLU A 705 17.74 22.97 8.01
C GLU A 705 16.66 22.16 7.29
N GLN A 706 16.04 22.78 6.28
CA GLN A 706 15.00 22.15 5.47
C GLN A 706 15.29 22.40 3.98
N TYR A 707 15.18 21.35 3.17
CA TYR A 707 15.27 21.49 1.72
C TYR A 707 14.14 22.36 1.16
N PRO A 708 14.27 22.94 -0.04
CA PRO A 708 13.18 23.61 -0.73
C PRO A 708 11.97 22.69 -0.89
N ASP A 709 10.79 23.30 -0.99
CA ASP A 709 9.54 22.60 -1.18
C ASP A 709 9.59 21.64 -2.36
N TYR A 710 9.12 20.43 -2.10
CA TYR A 710 8.89 19.41 -3.11
C TYR A 710 7.51 19.62 -3.73
N TRP A 711 7.44 19.72 -5.05
CA TRP A 711 6.17 19.62 -5.75
C TRP A 711 6.30 18.90 -7.10
N ARG A 712 5.23 18.26 -7.52
CA ARG A 712 5.21 17.48 -8.75
C ARG A 712 3.81 17.49 -9.33
N THR A 713 3.74 17.61 -10.66
CA THR A 713 2.49 17.46 -11.42
C THR A 713 2.59 16.20 -12.28
N ASP A 714 1.59 15.33 -12.16
CA ASP A 714 1.46 14.12 -12.97
C ASP A 714 0.22 14.24 -13.87
N LEU A 715 0.32 13.74 -15.09
CA LEU A 715 -0.75 13.76 -16.10
C LEU A 715 -0.98 12.34 -16.59
N SER A 716 -2.24 11.88 -16.58
CA SER A 716 -2.65 10.62 -17.19
C SER A 716 -3.68 10.86 -18.28
N PHE A 717 -3.44 10.29 -19.42
CA PHE A 717 -4.35 10.27 -20.55
C PHE A 717 -4.64 8.82 -20.93
N SER A 718 -5.91 8.47 -21.14
CA SER A 718 -6.27 7.15 -21.66
C SER A 718 -7.45 7.21 -22.63
N TYR A 719 -7.34 6.47 -23.72
CA TYR A 719 -8.42 6.22 -24.68
C TYR A 719 -8.88 4.77 -24.56
N LYS A 720 -10.15 4.57 -24.21
CA LYS A 720 -10.78 3.27 -24.11
C LYS A 720 -11.67 3.01 -25.33
N LYS A 721 -11.41 1.88 -25.99
CA LYS A 721 -12.16 1.42 -27.15
C LYS A 721 -12.83 0.09 -26.85
N ASN A 722 -14.15 0.08 -26.84
CA ASN A 722 -14.95 -1.14 -26.71
C ASN A 722 -15.21 -1.79 -28.06
N LYS A 723 -15.02 -3.11 -28.14
CA LYS A 723 -15.36 -3.98 -29.26
C LYS A 723 -16.35 -5.06 -28.79
N ASN A 724 -16.82 -5.93 -29.65
CA ASN A 724 -17.88 -6.91 -29.33
C ASN A 724 -17.59 -7.77 -28.07
N LYS A 725 -16.36 -8.24 -27.90
CA LYS A 725 -15.96 -9.11 -26.75
C LYS A 725 -14.64 -8.69 -26.14
N SER A 726 -14.18 -7.48 -26.42
CA SER A 726 -12.91 -7.00 -25.87
C SER A 726 -12.93 -5.50 -25.62
N THR A 727 -12.17 -5.08 -24.64
CA THR A 727 -11.94 -3.66 -24.34
C THR A 727 -10.45 -3.38 -24.46
N TRP A 728 -10.11 -2.39 -25.26
CA TRP A 728 -8.76 -1.92 -25.48
C TRP A 728 -8.58 -0.55 -24.82
N SER A 729 -7.53 -0.39 -24.07
CA SER A 729 -7.14 0.88 -23.47
C SER A 729 -5.74 1.25 -23.91
N TYR A 730 -5.59 2.45 -24.45
CA TYR A 730 -4.32 3.04 -24.86
C TYR A 730 -4.10 4.26 -23.97
N GLY A 731 -2.92 4.44 -23.45
CA GLY A 731 -2.69 5.58 -22.57
C GLY A 731 -1.24 5.96 -22.40
N ALA A 732 -1.07 7.14 -21.83
CA ALA A 732 0.19 7.68 -21.40
C ALA A 732 0.03 8.22 -19.97
N ASP A 733 0.92 7.86 -19.10
CA ASP A 733 1.02 8.34 -17.72
C ASP A 733 2.36 9.07 -17.59
N ILE A 734 2.31 10.37 -17.39
CA ILE A 734 3.51 11.23 -17.37
C ILE A 734 3.70 11.72 -15.94
N GLN A 735 4.70 11.18 -15.29
CA GLN A 735 5.13 11.63 -13.98
C GLN A 735 6.04 12.85 -14.11
N ASN A 736 5.88 13.82 -13.21
CA ASN A 736 6.66 15.05 -13.20
C ASN A 736 6.63 15.79 -14.56
N VAL A 737 5.43 16.07 -15.09
CA VAL A 737 5.25 16.67 -16.43
C VAL A 737 5.99 18.01 -16.58
N THR A 738 6.19 18.73 -15.50
CA THR A 738 6.88 20.03 -15.44
C THR A 738 8.40 19.91 -15.41
N ASP A 739 8.93 18.69 -15.29
CA ASP A 739 10.37 18.40 -15.14
C ASP A 739 11.02 19.15 -13.97
N ARG A 740 10.28 19.32 -12.87
CA ARG A 740 10.76 19.99 -11.65
C ARG A 740 11.91 19.21 -11.04
N LYS A 741 13.01 19.89 -10.78
CA LYS A 741 14.19 19.37 -10.07
C LYS A 741 13.96 19.49 -8.55
N ASN A 742 13.43 18.48 -7.93
CA ASN A 742 13.23 18.41 -6.48
C ASN A 742 14.51 17.87 -5.82
N ILE A 743 15.06 18.57 -4.84
CA ILE A 743 16.26 18.13 -4.12
C ILE A 743 15.87 17.00 -3.16
N ILE A 744 16.62 15.88 -3.21
CA ILE A 744 16.45 14.73 -2.33
C ILE A 744 17.44 14.78 -1.16
N TYR A 745 18.71 14.97 -1.49
CA TYR A 745 19.80 15.09 -0.53
C TYR A 745 20.97 15.89 -1.13
N THR A 746 21.89 16.28 -0.27
CA THR A 746 23.14 16.96 -0.65
C THR A 746 24.34 16.14 -0.23
N ASN A 747 25.42 16.21 -0.99
CA ASN A 747 26.71 15.63 -0.65
C ASN A 747 27.88 16.54 -0.99
N TYR A 748 29.02 16.32 -0.35
CA TYR A 748 30.24 17.01 -0.69
C TYR A 748 30.88 16.39 -1.95
N ASP A 749 31.19 17.23 -2.92
CA ASP A 749 31.94 16.88 -4.13
C ASP A 749 33.42 17.20 -3.92
N ASN A 750 34.23 16.16 -3.76
CA ASN A 750 35.67 16.30 -3.51
C ASN A 750 36.44 16.88 -4.72
N THR A 751 35.95 16.66 -5.93
CA THR A 751 36.59 17.19 -7.16
C THR A 751 36.46 18.70 -7.25
N ASN A 752 35.23 19.18 -7.06
CA ASN A 752 34.92 20.61 -7.18
C ASN A 752 34.94 21.37 -5.84
N LYS A 753 35.22 20.69 -4.72
CA LYS A 753 35.26 21.20 -3.34
C LYS A 753 34.01 22.01 -2.97
N ARG A 754 32.83 21.53 -3.40
CA ARG A 754 31.54 22.19 -3.18
C ARG A 754 30.48 21.20 -2.73
N ILE A 755 29.34 21.72 -2.28
CA ILE A 755 28.15 20.93 -1.99
C ILE A 755 27.35 20.76 -3.28
N ASN A 756 27.07 19.52 -3.65
CA ASN A 756 26.21 19.16 -4.79
C ASN A 756 24.82 18.77 -4.32
N ASN A 757 23.82 19.16 -5.10
CA ASN A 757 22.42 18.73 -4.93
C ASN A 757 22.15 17.48 -5.76
N ASN A 758 21.49 16.50 -5.14
CA ASN A 758 20.96 15.34 -5.83
C ASN A 758 19.44 15.50 -5.98
N TYR A 759 18.93 15.21 -7.17
CA TYR A 759 17.56 15.49 -7.54
C TYR A 759 16.74 14.21 -7.68
N ALA A 760 15.45 14.32 -7.40
CA ALA A 760 14.45 13.30 -7.70
C ALA A 760 14.36 13.04 -9.21
N LEU A 761 13.61 12.01 -9.58
CA LEU A 761 13.46 11.61 -10.98
C LEU A 761 12.95 12.77 -11.86
N PRO A 762 13.49 12.92 -13.09
CA PRO A 762 13.02 13.88 -14.08
C PRO A 762 11.62 13.47 -14.58
N ARG A 763 11.16 14.09 -15.66
CA ARG A 763 9.94 13.70 -16.36
C ARG A 763 10.02 12.26 -16.85
N ILE A 764 9.04 11.42 -16.45
CA ILE A 764 8.97 10.01 -16.85
C ILE A 764 7.65 9.77 -17.59
N PRO A 765 7.65 9.60 -18.93
CA PRO A 765 6.50 9.16 -19.68
C PRO A 765 6.41 7.63 -19.66
N ILE A 766 5.24 7.09 -19.31
CA ILE A 766 4.93 5.67 -19.39
C ILE A 766 3.76 5.48 -20.33
N ILE A 767 4.03 4.90 -21.48
CA ILE A 767 3.02 4.57 -22.47
C ILE A 767 2.57 3.13 -22.24
N PHE A 768 1.28 2.87 -22.37
CA PHE A 768 0.73 1.52 -22.24
C PHE A 768 -0.38 1.22 -23.22
N MET A 769 -0.50 -0.05 -23.56
CA MET A 769 -1.62 -0.65 -24.26
C MET A 769 -2.12 -1.85 -23.49
N ARG A 770 -3.42 -1.88 -23.15
CA ARG A 770 -4.07 -2.94 -22.39
C ARG A 770 -5.25 -3.51 -23.17
N CYS A 771 -5.39 -4.82 -23.15
CA CYS A 771 -6.52 -5.55 -23.72
C CYS A 771 -7.15 -6.45 -22.65
N GLU A 772 -8.48 -6.45 -22.60
CA GLU A 772 -9.31 -7.32 -21.75
C GLU A 772 -10.32 -8.05 -22.64
N PHE A 773 -10.47 -9.36 -22.44
CA PHE A 773 -11.37 -10.20 -23.23
C PHE A 773 -11.71 -11.53 -22.55
#